data_d2a881df030087a16fcea505a1acc249
#
_entry.id   d2a881df030087a16fcea505a1acc249
#
_cell.length_a   1.000
_cell.length_b   1.000
_cell.length_c   1.000
_cell.angle_alpha   90.00
_cell.angle_beta   90.00
_cell.angle_gamma   90.00
#
_symmetry.space_group_name_H-M   'P 1'
#
loop_
_entity.id
_entity.type
_entity.pdbx_description
1 polymer ?
#
loop_
_entity_poly.entity_id
_entity_poly.type
_entity_poly.pdbx_seq_one_letter_code
_entity_poly.pdbx_strand_id
1 'polypeptide(L)'
;MSTERSGEKHRFRYHSDRIEAVYENSELVPCPRVTYRHLLSTSYEPENPLRVIAHCDVDAAYAQFEASRLGIDSRSIPLVVLQWKQIIAVNYVARKFGVSRFNCTLEEAKHRCPDLRLVHVASYGPGDKLPKYYEDPDPSSHKISLDMYRRESKKIMDIFQRQLCHDHVPYGHANYELESITTEGWSPSVLHMKGQSKDHDIIFEKASIDESFFDLSRYVRKQMLSRFPSLDIRKELNGFDADTRAARLDAELPPIPMHVRDEMSMRAWLALGTWLPPSEHREEQSLLTPLTWIDVAHAMAAERMISVRWHILNELGYTTSAGIASNKTLAKLCSSFRKPCSQTMLLPRYTCAFLAPMPYRKIRFLGGKFGADIEGEWSQSTVRELWGVSLLDMEKRFGADGKWLYHLIRGIDTSNVVQRSANHSMMSAKNFRPGISSTAVALSWIAIMSSELSMRLQEEREEVKMMYPRTLVLRYLLADSTSMKSHQVPFGKIANEHLDHEIYVRAEKLWNETLGRAMQQPGRIDVRVLSLSFEGIERKMKDQQPLSNFFSKRKSEHDAKVALKLPRTQSPPHDLVTDPTSQTEMAQWTCLKCSHVLSVPIFEDVEPHATEPPSYLGILQRACEEHEHWHMALALAERLE
;
A
#
# COMPACT_ATOMS: atom_id res chain seq x y z
N MET A 1 34.52 -8.41 -7.49
CA MET A 1 33.99 -7.24 -8.20
C MET A 1 32.49 -7.27 -8.03
N SER A 2 32.02 -6.44 -7.13
CA SER A 2 30.63 -6.36 -6.67
C SER A 2 29.83 -5.46 -7.60
N THR A 3 28.83 -6.00 -8.26
CA THR A 3 27.84 -5.23 -9.02
C THR A 3 26.71 -4.81 -8.08
N GLU A 4 26.67 -3.55 -7.69
CA GLU A 4 25.55 -2.93 -7.01
C GLU A 4 24.35 -2.89 -7.95
N ARG A 5 23.27 -3.61 -7.58
CA ARG A 5 21.94 -3.37 -8.13
C ARG A 5 21.25 -2.34 -7.23
N SER A 6 20.97 -1.17 -7.79
CA SER A 6 20.12 -0.15 -7.19
C SER A 6 18.69 -0.66 -7.03
N GLY A 7 18.39 -1.23 -5.86
CA GLY A 7 17.03 -1.35 -5.36
C GLY A 7 16.70 -0.09 -4.58
N GLU A 8 15.52 0.47 -4.79
CA GLU A 8 15.01 1.60 -4.02
C GLU A 8 15.17 1.32 -2.52
N LYS A 9 16.11 1.99 -1.89
CA LYS A 9 16.31 1.96 -0.45
C LYS A 9 15.21 2.81 0.16
N HIS A 10 14.15 2.19 0.67
CA HIS A 10 13.22 2.86 1.58
C HIS A 10 14.00 3.26 2.83
N ARG A 11 14.43 4.52 2.90
CA ARG A 11 14.99 5.10 4.13
C ARG A 11 13.88 5.29 5.13
N PHE A 12 13.84 4.42 6.14
CA PHE A 12 13.02 4.63 7.32
C PHE A 12 13.71 5.65 8.23
N ARG A 13 13.03 6.77 8.54
CA ARG A 13 13.47 7.68 9.60
C ARG A 13 12.96 7.13 10.92
N TYR A 14 13.87 6.81 11.83
CA TYR A 14 13.56 6.40 13.19
C TYR A 14 13.64 7.59 14.15
N HIS A 15 12.56 7.83 14.91
CA HIS A 15 12.61 8.57 16.17
C HIS A 15 12.70 7.52 17.29
N SER A 16 13.92 7.22 17.78
CA SER A 16 14.19 5.99 18.50
C SER A 16 14.34 6.10 20.02
N ASP A 17 14.51 7.29 20.57
CA ASP A 17 15.12 7.40 21.91
C ASP A 17 14.21 7.05 23.09
N ARG A 18 12.92 6.76 22.88
CA ARG A 18 11.97 6.36 23.93
C ARG A 18 11.52 4.90 23.90
N ILE A 19 11.85 4.15 22.85
CA ILE A 19 11.35 2.77 22.65
C ILE A 19 12.32 1.73 23.22
N GLU A 20 13.58 2.06 23.41
CA GLU A 20 14.63 1.09 23.76
C GLU A 20 14.47 0.46 25.18
N ALA A 21 13.84 1.15 26.12
CA ALA A 21 13.79 0.70 27.51
C ALA A 21 12.73 -0.39 27.82
N VAL A 22 11.81 -0.70 26.89
CA VAL A 22 10.62 -1.51 27.21
C VAL A 22 10.76 -2.99 26.87
N TYR A 23 11.74 -3.39 26.05
CA TYR A 23 11.74 -4.71 25.41
C TYR A 23 12.93 -5.64 25.78
N GLU A 24 13.71 -5.29 26.78
CA GLU A 24 14.77 -6.20 27.24
C GLU A 24 14.17 -7.40 28.02
N ASN A 25 14.18 -8.56 27.33
CA ASN A 25 14.04 -9.90 27.93
C ASN A 25 12.71 -10.35 28.58
N SER A 26 11.56 -9.72 28.34
CA SER A 26 10.29 -10.27 28.80
C SER A 26 9.43 -10.81 27.66
N GLU A 27 8.88 -12.02 27.79
CA GLU A 27 7.89 -12.59 26.85
C GLU A 27 6.56 -11.83 26.85
N LEU A 28 6.32 -11.03 27.89
CA LEU A 28 5.14 -10.20 28.08
C LEU A 28 5.56 -8.74 28.13
N VAL A 29 5.22 -8.00 27.11
CA VAL A 29 5.37 -6.54 27.09
C VAL A 29 4.31 -5.94 28.01
N PRO A 30 4.65 -5.04 28.94
CA PRO A 30 3.65 -4.33 29.72
C PRO A 30 2.68 -3.61 28.79
N CYS A 31 1.38 -3.71 29.08
CA CYS A 31 0.37 -3.00 28.32
C CYS A 31 0.60 -1.48 28.46
N PRO A 32 0.83 -0.73 27.39
CA PRO A 32 1.14 0.69 27.50
C PRO A 32 -0.07 1.44 28.07
N ARG A 33 0.20 2.47 28.88
CA ARG A 33 -0.85 3.34 29.40
C ARG A 33 -1.50 4.10 28.27
N VAL A 34 -2.83 4.18 28.28
CA VAL A 34 -3.61 4.94 27.31
C VAL A 34 -4.11 6.21 27.97
N THR A 35 -3.76 7.38 27.41
CA THR A 35 -4.13 8.68 27.94
C THR A 35 -5.17 9.37 27.02
N TYR A 36 -5.78 10.44 27.50
CA TYR A 36 -6.68 11.28 26.69
C TYR A 36 -5.95 11.87 25.49
N ARG A 37 -4.65 12.19 25.59
CA ARG A 37 -3.83 12.64 24.45
C ARG A 37 -3.82 11.61 23.32
N HIS A 38 -3.65 10.35 23.66
CA HIS A 38 -3.66 9.25 22.68
C HIS A 38 -5.04 9.11 22.01
N LEU A 39 -6.11 9.19 22.78
CA LEU A 39 -7.48 9.04 22.28
C LEU A 39 -7.92 10.23 21.42
N LEU A 40 -7.60 11.44 21.84
CA LEU A 40 -8.02 12.69 21.17
C LEU A 40 -7.09 13.08 20.01
N SER A 41 -5.95 12.40 19.83
CA SER A 41 -5.06 12.65 18.71
C SER A 41 -5.76 12.39 17.37
N THR A 42 -5.58 13.29 16.42
CA THR A 42 -6.05 13.14 15.02
C THR A 42 -4.98 12.58 14.10
N SER A 43 -3.75 12.45 14.57
CA SER A 43 -2.60 11.97 13.81
C SER A 43 -2.55 10.43 13.70
N TYR A 44 -1.76 9.95 12.74
CA TYR A 44 -1.46 8.52 12.52
C TYR A 44 -0.06 8.17 13.05
N GLU A 45 0.17 8.48 14.32
CA GLU A 45 1.47 8.25 14.96
C GLU A 45 1.71 6.77 15.22
N PRO A 46 2.88 6.24 14.80
CA PRO A 46 3.22 4.83 15.02
C PRO A 46 3.32 4.44 16.50
N GLU A 47 3.65 5.39 17.36
CA GLU A 47 3.85 5.21 18.81
C GLU A 47 2.55 5.27 19.61
N ASN A 48 1.43 5.67 19.00
CA ASN A 48 0.16 5.73 19.71
C ASN A 48 -0.31 4.33 20.11
N PRO A 49 -0.54 4.03 21.40
CA PRO A 49 -0.97 2.71 21.85
C PRO A 49 -2.35 2.27 21.31
N LEU A 50 -3.16 3.23 20.83
CA LEU A 50 -4.42 2.97 20.13
C LEU A 50 -4.24 2.85 18.61
N ARG A 51 -3.01 2.65 18.13
CA ARG A 51 -2.77 2.35 16.72
C ARG A 51 -3.28 0.96 16.39
N VAL A 52 -4.13 0.87 15.38
CA VAL A 52 -4.67 -0.41 14.90
C VAL A 52 -4.57 -0.49 13.40
N ILE A 53 -3.80 -1.47 12.94
CA ILE A 53 -3.60 -1.77 11.51
C ILE A 53 -4.26 -3.11 11.20
N ALA A 54 -5.05 -3.15 10.13
CA ALA A 54 -5.55 -4.40 9.57
C ALA A 54 -4.83 -4.74 8.26
N HIS A 55 -4.67 -6.03 8.00
CA HIS A 55 -4.26 -6.60 6.73
C HIS A 55 -5.33 -7.57 6.26
N CYS A 56 -5.84 -7.41 5.05
CA CYS A 56 -6.80 -8.31 4.43
C CYS A 56 -6.20 -8.94 3.18
N ASP A 57 -6.39 -10.25 3.02
CA ASP A 57 -5.79 -11.07 1.97
C ASP A 57 -6.85 -12.04 1.43
N VAL A 58 -6.99 -12.11 0.11
CA VAL A 58 -7.93 -13.02 -0.55
C VAL A 58 -7.39 -14.44 -0.49
N ASP A 59 -8.18 -15.38 -0.01
CA ASP A 59 -7.76 -16.76 0.20
C ASP A 59 -7.52 -17.49 -1.12
N ALA A 60 -6.27 -17.87 -1.41
CA ALA A 60 -5.89 -18.52 -2.67
C ALA A 60 -6.46 -17.79 -3.91
N ALA A 61 -6.28 -16.48 -3.98
CA ALA A 61 -6.97 -15.54 -4.87
C ALA A 61 -7.17 -16.05 -6.31
N TYR A 62 -6.08 -16.43 -7.00
CA TYR A 62 -6.18 -16.87 -8.40
C TYR A 62 -7.06 -18.12 -8.55
N ALA A 63 -7.04 -19.02 -7.57
CA ALA A 63 -7.90 -20.20 -7.60
C ALA A 63 -9.37 -19.85 -7.36
N GLN A 64 -9.69 -18.88 -6.51
CA GLN A 64 -11.04 -18.38 -6.33
C GLN A 64 -11.54 -17.62 -7.57
N PHE A 65 -10.70 -16.79 -8.18
CA PHE A 65 -11.05 -16.05 -9.41
C PHE A 65 -11.37 -17.01 -10.57
N GLU A 66 -10.56 -18.06 -10.75
CA GLU A 66 -10.84 -19.08 -11.76
C GLU A 66 -12.05 -19.93 -11.44
N ALA A 67 -12.25 -20.29 -10.18
CA ALA A 67 -13.45 -21.01 -9.75
C ALA A 67 -14.72 -20.19 -10.03
N SER A 68 -14.72 -18.91 -9.68
CA SER A 68 -15.85 -18.00 -9.97
C SER A 68 -16.11 -17.89 -11.48
N ARG A 69 -15.07 -17.72 -12.30
CA ARG A 69 -15.18 -17.67 -13.78
C ARG A 69 -15.81 -18.94 -14.36
N LEU A 70 -15.47 -20.09 -13.78
CA LEU A 70 -15.94 -21.41 -14.24
C LEU A 70 -17.29 -21.83 -13.62
N GLY A 71 -17.86 -21.04 -12.71
CA GLY A 71 -19.05 -21.41 -11.96
C GLY A 71 -18.84 -22.60 -11.02
N ILE A 72 -17.60 -22.79 -10.53
CA ILE A 72 -17.22 -23.89 -9.63
C ILE A 72 -17.19 -23.39 -8.19
N ASP A 73 -17.75 -24.16 -7.27
CA ASP A 73 -17.57 -23.88 -5.84
C ASP A 73 -16.14 -24.20 -5.39
N SER A 74 -15.38 -23.15 -5.10
CA SER A 74 -13.98 -23.24 -4.65
C SER A 74 -13.82 -23.91 -3.27
N ARG A 75 -14.91 -24.12 -2.52
CA ARG A 75 -14.93 -24.72 -1.18
C ARG A 75 -15.15 -26.22 -1.21
N SER A 76 -15.63 -26.77 -2.32
CA SER A 76 -15.96 -28.19 -2.47
C SER A 76 -15.08 -28.90 -3.52
N ILE A 77 -14.70 -28.23 -4.60
CA ILE A 77 -13.96 -28.82 -5.72
C ILE A 77 -12.48 -28.47 -5.65
N PRO A 78 -11.56 -29.46 -5.65
CA PRO A 78 -10.12 -29.20 -5.65
C PRO A 78 -9.69 -28.58 -6.98
N LEU A 79 -8.95 -27.45 -6.92
CA LEU A 79 -8.54 -26.66 -8.07
C LEU A 79 -7.15 -26.10 -7.91
N VAL A 80 -6.35 -26.17 -8.97
CA VAL A 80 -5.06 -25.48 -9.10
C VAL A 80 -5.02 -24.62 -10.35
N VAL A 81 -4.32 -23.52 -10.26
CA VAL A 81 -4.03 -22.63 -11.39
C VAL A 81 -2.61 -22.86 -11.86
N LEU A 82 -2.47 -23.03 -13.16
CA LEU A 82 -1.21 -23.30 -13.83
C LEU A 82 -0.72 -22.07 -14.61
N GLN A 83 0.57 -21.87 -14.57
CA GLN A 83 1.31 -21.04 -15.51
C GLN A 83 2.33 -21.94 -16.20
N TRP A 84 2.05 -22.30 -17.42
CA TRP A 84 2.73 -23.37 -18.14
C TRP A 84 2.59 -24.70 -17.36
N LYS A 85 3.69 -25.33 -17.01
CA LYS A 85 3.71 -26.54 -16.18
C LYS A 85 3.82 -26.30 -14.67
N GLN A 86 3.88 -25.02 -14.24
CA GLN A 86 4.05 -24.68 -12.83
C GLN A 86 2.71 -24.37 -12.16
N ILE A 87 2.51 -24.92 -10.97
CA ILE A 87 1.36 -24.60 -10.11
C ILE A 87 1.63 -23.25 -9.45
N ILE A 88 0.80 -22.24 -9.75
CA ILE A 88 0.93 -20.89 -9.19
C ILE A 88 -0.09 -20.58 -8.11
N ALA A 89 -1.22 -21.29 -8.07
CA ALA A 89 -2.19 -21.19 -6.98
C ALA A 89 -2.83 -22.56 -6.72
N VAL A 90 -3.19 -22.79 -5.46
CA VAL A 90 -3.82 -24.03 -4.98
C VAL A 90 -4.93 -23.64 -4.04
N ASN A 91 -6.18 -24.05 -4.30
CA ASN A 91 -7.28 -23.80 -3.38
C ASN A 91 -7.17 -24.67 -2.11
N TYR A 92 -7.93 -24.33 -1.08
CA TYR A 92 -7.80 -25.00 0.22
C TYR A 92 -8.29 -26.45 0.20
N VAL A 93 -9.20 -26.81 -0.71
CA VAL A 93 -9.63 -28.20 -0.91
C VAL A 93 -8.45 -29.04 -1.43
N ALA A 94 -7.77 -28.59 -2.48
CA ALA A 94 -6.61 -29.30 -3.01
C ALA A 94 -5.42 -29.38 -2.00
N ARG A 95 -5.25 -28.35 -1.15
CA ARG A 95 -4.23 -28.38 -0.09
C ARG A 95 -4.46 -29.48 0.94
N LYS A 96 -5.71 -29.88 1.21
CA LYS A 96 -6.03 -31.01 2.13
C LYS A 96 -5.47 -32.33 1.62
N PHE A 97 -5.26 -32.46 0.31
CA PHE A 97 -4.61 -33.63 -0.31
C PHE A 97 -3.08 -33.51 -0.40
N GLY A 98 -2.48 -32.52 0.25
CA GLY A 98 -1.03 -32.30 0.22
C GLY A 98 -0.52 -31.66 -1.07
N VAL A 99 -1.42 -31.13 -1.92
CA VAL A 99 -1.01 -30.36 -3.10
C VAL A 99 -0.48 -28.99 -2.67
N SER A 100 0.70 -28.61 -3.14
CA SER A 100 1.33 -27.35 -2.77
C SER A 100 1.94 -26.64 -3.99
N ARG A 101 2.15 -25.33 -3.86
CA ARG A 101 2.71 -24.47 -4.92
C ARG A 101 4.18 -24.73 -5.23
N PHE A 102 4.98 -25.13 -4.25
CA PHE A 102 6.44 -25.16 -4.38
C PHE A 102 7.04 -26.56 -4.37
N ASN A 103 6.39 -27.51 -3.71
CA ASN A 103 6.93 -28.84 -3.42
C ASN A 103 6.09 -29.95 -4.08
N CYS A 104 5.51 -29.68 -5.24
CA CYS A 104 4.64 -30.62 -5.91
C CYS A 104 4.70 -30.39 -7.42
N THR A 105 5.09 -31.43 -8.18
CA THR A 105 4.95 -31.45 -9.64
C THR A 105 3.48 -31.62 -10.01
N LEU A 106 3.14 -31.38 -11.27
CA LEU A 106 1.78 -31.56 -11.75
C LEU A 106 1.33 -33.03 -11.68
N GLU A 107 2.24 -33.96 -11.96
CA GLU A 107 1.99 -35.41 -11.91
C GLU A 107 1.75 -35.87 -10.47
N GLU A 108 2.60 -35.43 -9.53
CA GLU A 108 2.39 -35.68 -8.10
C GLU A 108 1.07 -35.10 -7.59
N ALA A 109 0.69 -33.89 -8.04
CA ALA A 109 -0.56 -33.25 -7.65
C ALA A 109 -1.76 -34.07 -8.11
N LYS A 110 -1.77 -34.56 -9.36
CA LYS A 110 -2.80 -35.43 -9.90
C LYS A 110 -2.86 -36.79 -9.18
N HIS A 111 -1.71 -37.35 -8.83
CA HIS A 111 -1.64 -38.62 -8.09
C HIS A 111 -2.22 -38.47 -6.68
N ARG A 112 -1.92 -37.36 -5.98
CA ARG A 112 -2.45 -37.07 -4.64
C ARG A 112 -3.94 -36.73 -4.64
N CYS A 113 -4.41 -36.09 -5.71
CA CYS A 113 -5.79 -35.63 -5.85
C CYS A 113 -6.30 -35.96 -7.28
N PRO A 114 -6.87 -37.16 -7.51
CA PRO A 114 -7.33 -37.59 -8.84
C PRO A 114 -8.39 -36.68 -9.46
N ASP A 115 -9.26 -36.10 -8.64
CA ASP A 115 -10.33 -35.19 -9.08
C ASP A 115 -9.85 -33.72 -9.24
N LEU A 116 -8.55 -33.48 -9.22
CA LEU A 116 -7.95 -32.16 -9.28
C LEU A 116 -8.28 -31.45 -10.60
N ARG A 117 -8.97 -30.33 -10.50
CA ARG A 117 -9.22 -29.45 -11.65
C ARG A 117 -7.99 -28.59 -11.94
N LEU A 118 -7.54 -28.65 -13.19
CA LEU A 118 -6.41 -27.88 -13.69
C LEU A 118 -6.91 -26.76 -14.55
N VAL A 119 -6.50 -25.53 -14.26
CA VAL A 119 -6.85 -24.34 -15.04
C VAL A 119 -5.59 -23.58 -15.39
N HIS A 120 -5.35 -23.36 -16.68
CA HIS A 120 -4.24 -22.52 -17.11
C HIS A 120 -4.67 -21.04 -17.08
N VAL A 121 -3.76 -20.14 -16.72
CA VAL A 121 -4.00 -18.69 -16.79
C VAL A 121 -4.25 -18.25 -18.23
N ALA A 122 -5.01 -17.17 -18.42
CA ALA A 122 -5.21 -16.57 -19.74
C ALA A 122 -3.87 -16.18 -20.38
N SER A 123 -3.78 -16.30 -21.70
CA SER A 123 -2.58 -15.95 -22.46
C SER A 123 -2.92 -15.29 -23.80
N TYR A 124 -1.97 -14.54 -24.32
CA TYR A 124 -2.01 -14.02 -25.69
C TYR A 124 -1.33 -15.03 -26.61
N GLY A 125 -2.03 -15.52 -27.62
CA GLY A 125 -1.46 -16.26 -28.75
C GLY A 125 -0.99 -15.32 -29.87
N PRO A 126 -0.38 -15.87 -30.93
CA PRO A 126 0.01 -15.11 -32.11
C PRO A 126 -1.17 -14.35 -32.74
N GLY A 127 -1.06 -13.04 -32.87
CA GLY A 127 -2.08 -12.18 -33.45
C GLY A 127 -3.26 -11.82 -32.53
N ASP A 128 -3.27 -12.28 -31.28
CA ASP A 128 -4.32 -11.93 -30.33
C ASP A 128 -4.21 -10.47 -29.87
N LYS A 129 -5.34 -9.77 -29.88
CA LYS A 129 -5.47 -8.45 -29.28
C LYS A 129 -5.93 -8.48 -27.84
N LEU A 130 -6.57 -9.57 -27.42
CA LEU A 130 -7.04 -9.81 -26.05
C LEU A 130 -6.59 -11.19 -25.57
N PRO A 131 -6.34 -11.36 -24.26
CA PRO A 131 -5.95 -12.66 -23.72
C PRO A 131 -7.13 -13.65 -23.75
N LYS A 132 -6.84 -14.90 -24.05
CA LYS A 132 -7.79 -16.02 -24.13
C LYS A 132 -7.34 -17.18 -23.26
N TYR A 133 -8.25 -18.10 -22.96
CA TYR A 133 -7.95 -19.36 -22.31
C TYR A 133 -7.71 -20.43 -23.37
N TYR A 134 -6.50 -20.95 -23.38
CA TYR A 134 -6.07 -22.05 -24.26
C TYR A 134 -5.96 -23.33 -23.46
N GLU A 135 -6.24 -24.48 -24.06
CA GLU A 135 -6.13 -25.80 -23.40
C GLU A 135 -4.66 -26.14 -23.12
N ASP A 136 -3.78 -25.94 -24.08
CA ASP A 136 -2.34 -26.22 -23.96
C ASP A 136 -1.51 -25.09 -24.61
N PRO A 137 -1.36 -23.94 -23.97
CA PRO A 137 -0.60 -22.83 -24.52
C PRO A 137 0.89 -23.08 -24.42
N ASP A 138 1.62 -22.92 -25.53
CA ASP A 138 3.07 -23.09 -25.58
C ASP A 138 3.80 -21.80 -25.17
N PRO A 139 4.73 -21.84 -24.19
CA PRO A 139 5.52 -20.69 -23.79
C PRO A 139 6.38 -20.09 -24.93
N SER A 140 6.66 -20.83 -26.00
CA SER A 140 7.42 -20.31 -27.15
C SER A 140 6.59 -19.35 -28.03
N SER A 141 5.27 -19.51 -28.08
CA SER A 141 4.35 -18.74 -28.92
C SER A 141 3.32 -17.92 -28.15
N HIS A 142 3.09 -18.21 -26.87
CA HIS A 142 2.10 -17.54 -26.05
C HIS A 142 2.72 -16.69 -24.95
N LYS A 143 2.01 -15.61 -24.56
CA LYS A 143 2.38 -14.75 -23.44
C LYS A 143 1.29 -14.76 -22.38
N ILE A 144 1.65 -15.06 -21.13
CA ILE A 144 0.75 -15.01 -19.97
C ILE A 144 0.17 -13.61 -19.78
N SER A 145 -1.12 -13.56 -19.46
CA SER A 145 -1.81 -12.39 -18.98
C SER A 145 -2.39 -12.63 -17.58
N LEU A 146 -2.19 -11.67 -16.69
CA LEU A 146 -2.83 -11.61 -15.38
C LEU A 146 -3.91 -10.51 -15.33
N ASP A 147 -4.34 -10.00 -16.47
CA ASP A 147 -5.26 -8.86 -16.52
C ASP A 147 -6.65 -9.23 -16.00
N MET A 148 -7.10 -10.48 -16.21
CA MET A 148 -8.32 -10.99 -15.60
C MET A 148 -8.27 -10.88 -14.06
N TYR A 149 -7.14 -11.23 -13.44
CA TYR A 149 -6.98 -11.15 -11.99
C TYR A 149 -6.85 -9.70 -11.49
N ARG A 150 -6.28 -8.80 -12.32
CA ARG A 150 -6.26 -7.37 -12.02
C ARG A 150 -7.67 -6.78 -12.00
N ARG A 151 -8.55 -7.20 -12.93
CA ARG A 151 -9.95 -6.79 -12.97
C ARG A 151 -10.71 -7.27 -11.73
N GLU A 152 -10.52 -8.54 -11.31
CA GLU A 152 -11.13 -9.05 -10.08
C GLU A 152 -10.59 -8.31 -8.84
N SER A 153 -9.28 -8.06 -8.78
CA SER A 153 -8.67 -7.23 -7.74
C SER A 153 -9.30 -5.83 -7.68
N LYS A 154 -9.61 -5.22 -8.82
CA LYS A 154 -10.25 -3.91 -8.89
C LYS A 154 -11.64 -3.92 -8.27
N LYS A 155 -12.47 -4.92 -8.56
CA LYS A 155 -13.79 -5.08 -7.93
C LYS A 155 -13.69 -5.17 -6.41
N ILE A 156 -12.69 -5.90 -5.89
CA ILE A 156 -12.43 -5.99 -4.45
C ILE A 156 -12.02 -4.63 -3.88
N MET A 157 -11.14 -3.89 -4.58
CA MET A 157 -10.72 -2.54 -4.16
C MET A 157 -11.89 -1.56 -4.14
N ASP A 158 -12.83 -1.66 -5.08
CA ASP A 158 -14.04 -0.83 -5.12
C ASP A 158 -14.95 -1.12 -3.92
N ILE A 159 -15.07 -2.38 -3.51
CA ILE A 159 -15.79 -2.73 -2.28
C ILE A 159 -15.07 -2.13 -1.06
N PHE A 160 -13.75 -2.27 -0.95
CA PHE A 160 -12.99 -1.65 0.12
C PHE A 160 -13.26 -0.14 0.17
N GLN A 161 -13.12 0.55 -0.95
CA GLN A 161 -13.31 2.00 -1.01
C GLN A 161 -14.73 2.41 -0.61
N ARG A 162 -15.76 1.72 -1.12
CA ARG A 162 -17.16 1.99 -0.78
C ARG A 162 -17.43 1.76 0.71
N GLN A 163 -16.96 0.63 1.24
CA GLN A 163 -17.20 0.27 2.64
C GLN A 163 -16.38 1.11 3.63
N LEU A 164 -15.21 1.60 3.25
CA LEU A 164 -14.37 2.40 4.14
C LEU A 164 -14.71 3.89 4.12
N CYS A 165 -15.28 4.39 3.01
CA CYS A 165 -15.66 5.79 2.86
C CYS A 165 -17.08 6.12 3.34
N HIS A 166 -17.92 5.11 3.61
CA HIS A 166 -19.30 5.31 4.03
C HIS A 166 -19.54 4.80 5.46
N ASP A 167 -20.03 5.65 6.32
CA ASP A 167 -20.39 5.32 7.72
C ASP A 167 -21.63 4.43 7.85
N HIS A 168 -22.26 4.03 6.74
CA HIS A 168 -23.42 3.17 6.74
C HIS A 168 -23.05 1.72 6.46
N VAL A 169 -23.07 0.92 7.49
CA VAL A 169 -23.26 -0.54 7.35
C VAL A 169 -24.67 -0.84 7.81
N PRO A 170 -25.60 -1.13 6.88
CA PRO A 170 -26.81 -1.82 7.26
C PRO A 170 -26.40 -3.25 7.63
N TYR A 171 -26.29 -3.53 8.91
CA TYR A 171 -26.27 -4.89 9.40
C TYR A 171 -27.68 -5.47 9.22
N GLY A 172 -27.99 -5.92 8.01
CA GLY A 172 -29.05 -6.88 7.78
C GLY A 172 -28.47 -8.27 8.05
N HIS A 173 -29.10 -9.01 8.93
CA HIS A 173 -28.92 -10.42 9.24
C HIS A 173 -28.02 -11.20 8.26
N ALA A 174 -26.73 -11.19 8.49
CA ALA A 174 -25.81 -12.07 7.80
C ALA A 174 -25.61 -13.27 8.71
N ASN A 175 -26.31 -14.36 8.40
CA ASN A 175 -25.91 -15.67 8.85
C ASN A 175 -24.53 -15.95 8.23
N TYR A 176 -23.47 -15.54 8.93
CA TYR A 176 -22.16 -16.11 8.70
C TYR A 176 -22.24 -17.56 9.22
N GLU A 177 -22.58 -18.48 8.35
CA GLU A 177 -22.18 -19.86 8.50
C GLU A 177 -20.66 -19.98 8.26
N LEU A 178 -19.91 -19.28 9.09
CA LEU A 178 -18.60 -19.72 9.49
C LEU A 178 -18.87 -20.86 10.47
N GLU A 179 -18.50 -22.09 10.11
CA GLU A 179 -18.70 -23.32 10.89
C GLU A 179 -18.16 -23.28 12.34
N SER A 180 -18.09 -22.12 12.99
CA SER A 180 -17.64 -21.99 14.39
C SER A 180 -18.13 -20.73 15.11
N ILE A 181 -19.05 -19.93 14.54
CA ILE A 181 -19.61 -18.78 15.27
C ILE A 181 -21.10 -19.07 15.51
N THR A 182 -21.39 -19.75 16.60
CA THR A 182 -22.75 -19.78 17.17
C THR A 182 -23.04 -18.39 17.75
N THR A 183 -23.70 -17.54 16.96
CA THR A 183 -24.14 -16.20 17.35
C THR A 183 -25.49 -16.20 18.03
N GLU A 184 -25.81 -17.20 18.83
CA GLU A 184 -27.00 -17.18 19.68
C GLU A 184 -26.85 -16.06 20.70
N GLY A 185 -27.50 -14.94 20.46
CA GLY A 185 -27.61 -13.82 21.39
C GLY A 185 -26.95 -12.49 20.99
N TRP A 186 -26.21 -12.40 19.89
CA TRP A 186 -25.63 -11.13 19.45
C TRP A 186 -26.59 -10.32 18.59
N SER A 187 -27.06 -9.18 19.11
CA SER A 187 -27.91 -8.25 18.36
C SER A 187 -27.10 -7.08 17.83
N PRO A 188 -27.05 -6.86 16.50
CA PRO A 188 -26.36 -5.74 15.87
C PRO A 188 -27.00 -4.37 16.15
N SER A 189 -28.13 -4.35 16.84
CA SER A 189 -28.95 -3.13 17.03
C SER A 189 -28.30 -2.02 17.86
N VAL A 190 -27.17 -2.27 18.51
CA VAL A 190 -26.44 -1.27 19.33
C VAL A 190 -25.56 -0.35 18.47
N LEU A 191 -25.40 -0.61 17.17
CA LEU A 191 -24.41 0.05 16.30
C LEU A 191 -24.99 1.05 15.28
N HIS A 192 -26.21 1.54 15.51
CA HIS A 192 -26.78 2.58 14.65
C HIS A 192 -26.13 3.95 14.95
N MET A 193 -25.17 4.33 14.10
CA MET A 193 -24.56 5.65 14.12
C MET A 193 -24.99 6.46 12.90
N LYS A 194 -25.67 7.58 13.17
CA LYS A 194 -25.91 8.63 12.17
C LYS A 194 -24.73 9.60 12.21
N GLY A 195 -23.97 9.69 11.13
CA GLY A 195 -22.93 10.71 10.98
C GLY A 195 -22.26 10.59 9.63
N GLN A 196 -22.55 11.48 8.69
CA GLN A 196 -21.79 11.61 7.44
C GLN A 196 -20.50 12.38 7.76
N SER A 197 -19.35 11.69 7.84
CA SER A 197 -18.05 12.34 7.85
C SER A 197 -17.49 12.37 6.43
N LYS A 198 -17.14 13.55 5.93
CA LYS A 198 -16.44 13.73 4.65
C LYS A 198 -14.94 13.46 4.74
N ASP A 199 -14.43 13.20 5.94
CA ASP A 199 -13.03 12.89 6.20
C ASP A 199 -12.81 11.38 6.13
N HIS A 200 -11.80 10.97 5.37
CA HIS A 200 -11.35 9.58 5.28
C HIS A 200 -10.67 9.18 6.61
N ASP A 201 -11.44 8.60 7.53
CA ASP A 201 -10.93 8.15 8.83
C ASP A 201 -10.10 6.86 8.75
N ILE A 202 -10.11 6.20 7.60
CA ILE A 202 -9.37 4.98 7.33
C ILE A 202 -8.45 5.21 6.14
N ILE A 203 -7.16 4.99 6.35
CA ILE A 203 -6.19 4.99 5.25
C ILE A 203 -6.09 3.57 4.69
N PHE A 204 -6.13 3.48 3.36
CA PHE A 204 -6.09 2.22 2.63
C PHE A 204 -4.88 2.16 1.70
N GLU A 205 -4.12 1.07 1.76
CA GLU A 205 -2.97 0.80 0.89
C GLU A 205 -3.13 -0.54 0.18
N LYS A 206 -3.27 -0.52 -1.14
CA LYS A 206 -3.17 -1.72 -1.96
C LYS A 206 -1.73 -2.20 -1.98
N ALA A 207 -1.46 -3.38 -1.43
CA ALA A 207 -0.12 -3.95 -1.36
C ALA A 207 0.17 -4.90 -2.55
N SER A 208 -0.84 -5.63 -3.03
CA SER A 208 -0.76 -6.51 -4.21
C SER A 208 -2.12 -6.63 -4.93
N ILE A 209 -2.27 -7.63 -5.80
CA ILE A 209 -3.54 -7.98 -6.46
C ILE A 209 -4.58 -8.46 -5.44
N ASP A 210 -4.13 -9.14 -4.40
CA ASP A 210 -4.96 -9.91 -3.46
C ASP A 210 -4.83 -9.46 -2.01
N GLU A 211 -3.97 -8.49 -1.69
CA GLU A 211 -3.75 -8.04 -0.32
C GLU A 211 -3.74 -6.52 -0.17
N SER A 212 -4.25 -6.06 0.98
CA SER A 212 -4.34 -4.64 1.31
C SER A 212 -4.15 -4.40 2.80
N PHE A 213 -3.59 -3.22 3.13
CA PHE A 213 -3.47 -2.73 4.50
C PHE A 213 -4.45 -1.59 4.75
N PHE A 214 -4.91 -1.49 6.00
CA PHE A 214 -5.83 -0.46 6.47
C PHE A 214 -5.31 0.11 7.79
N ASP A 215 -5.16 1.42 7.88
CA ASP A 215 -4.97 2.10 9.15
C ASP A 215 -6.35 2.50 9.69
N LEU A 216 -6.80 1.79 10.71
CA LEU A 216 -8.08 1.97 11.37
C LEU A 216 -7.99 2.87 12.61
N SER A 217 -6.81 3.39 12.93
CA SER A 217 -6.52 4.06 14.20
C SER A 217 -7.45 5.26 14.45
N ARG A 218 -7.64 6.13 13.45
CA ARG A 218 -8.51 7.30 13.57
C ARG A 218 -9.98 6.91 13.66
N TYR A 219 -10.40 5.95 12.83
CA TYR A 219 -11.76 5.39 12.87
C TYR A 219 -12.08 4.83 14.26
N VAL A 220 -11.21 4.00 14.81
CA VAL A 220 -11.39 3.38 16.13
C VAL A 220 -11.50 4.44 17.23
N ARG A 221 -10.61 5.44 17.25
CA ARG A 221 -10.67 6.53 18.25
C ARG A 221 -12.00 7.31 18.16
N LYS A 222 -12.49 7.59 16.96
CA LYS A 222 -13.81 8.21 16.78
C LYS A 222 -14.94 7.30 17.29
N GLN A 223 -14.86 5.98 17.01
CA GLN A 223 -15.82 5.01 17.52
C GLN A 223 -15.81 4.93 19.05
N MET A 224 -14.62 4.97 19.68
CA MET A 224 -14.49 5.01 21.15
C MET A 224 -15.19 6.24 21.73
N LEU A 225 -14.93 7.42 21.17
CA LEU A 225 -15.57 8.66 21.63
C LEU A 225 -17.09 8.66 21.45
N SER A 226 -17.57 8.02 20.41
CA SER A 226 -18.99 7.92 20.14
C SER A 226 -19.70 6.91 21.04
N ARG A 227 -19.11 5.74 21.27
CA ARG A 227 -19.68 4.70 22.16
C ARG A 227 -19.51 5.03 23.63
N PHE A 228 -18.49 5.82 23.97
CA PHE A 228 -18.16 6.25 25.34
C PHE A 228 -18.04 7.77 25.40
N PRO A 229 -19.18 8.52 25.36
CA PRO A 229 -19.14 9.98 25.34
C PRO A 229 -18.46 10.62 26.55
N SER A 230 -18.39 9.92 27.69
CA SER A 230 -17.66 10.35 28.89
C SER A 230 -16.14 10.44 28.71
N LEU A 231 -15.59 9.85 27.64
CA LEU A 231 -14.18 9.99 27.28
C LEU A 231 -13.89 11.28 26.50
N ASP A 232 -14.92 12.00 26.05
CA ASP A 232 -14.73 13.23 25.27
C ASP A 232 -14.63 14.46 26.20
N ILE A 233 -13.43 14.74 26.65
CA ILE A 233 -13.14 15.88 27.54
C ILE A 233 -12.87 17.18 26.77
N ARG A 234 -13.03 17.25 25.44
CA ARG A 234 -12.66 18.43 24.63
C ARG A 234 -13.39 19.69 25.06
N LYS A 235 -14.65 19.58 25.48
CA LYS A 235 -15.42 20.73 26.00
C LYS A 235 -14.88 21.24 27.33
N GLU A 236 -14.44 20.34 28.20
CA GLU A 236 -13.87 20.67 29.51
C GLU A 236 -12.50 21.37 29.36
N LEU A 237 -11.73 20.98 28.34
CA LEU A 237 -10.40 21.55 28.10
C LEU A 237 -10.44 23.05 27.72
N ASN A 238 -11.56 23.54 27.18
CA ASN A 238 -11.66 24.93 26.70
C ASN A 238 -11.59 25.98 27.84
N GLY A 239 -11.83 25.59 29.10
CA GLY A 239 -11.79 26.49 30.26
C GLY A 239 -10.44 26.50 31.00
N PHE A 240 -9.47 25.68 30.62
CA PHE A 240 -8.21 25.52 31.35
C PHE A 240 -7.05 26.29 30.69
N ASP A 241 -6.07 26.71 31.53
CA ASP A 241 -4.77 27.18 31.06
C ASP A 241 -3.97 26.07 30.38
N ALA A 242 -2.85 26.42 29.74
CA ALA A 242 -2.07 25.49 28.94
C ALA A 242 -1.50 24.30 29.75
N ASP A 243 -1.03 24.56 30.98
CA ASP A 243 -0.42 23.54 31.82
C ASP A 243 -1.46 22.55 32.36
N THR A 244 -2.59 23.07 32.85
CA THR A 244 -3.72 22.25 33.30
C THR A 244 -4.29 21.42 32.14
N ARG A 245 -4.38 22.00 30.94
CA ARG A 245 -4.82 21.28 29.73
C ARG A 245 -3.84 20.15 29.37
N ALA A 246 -2.54 20.41 29.42
CA ALA A 246 -1.51 19.40 29.17
C ALA A 246 -1.60 18.25 30.18
N ALA A 247 -1.69 18.56 31.46
CA ALA A 247 -1.83 17.56 32.53
C ALA A 247 -3.11 16.71 32.37
N ARG A 248 -4.22 17.32 31.97
CA ARG A 248 -5.48 16.59 31.69
C ARG A 248 -5.37 15.67 30.49
N LEU A 249 -4.71 16.11 29.42
CA LEU A 249 -4.47 15.28 28.25
C LEU A 249 -3.54 14.09 28.54
N ASP A 250 -2.57 14.26 29.43
CA ASP A 250 -1.62 13.20 29.83
C ASP A 250 -2.17 12.27 30.92
N ALA A 251 -3.36 12.59 31.46
CA ALA A 251 -4.06 11.70 32.39
C ALA A 251 -4.49 10.40 31.68
N GLU A 252 -4.37 9.28 32.40
CA GLU A 252 -4.80 7.96 31.93
C GLU A 252 -6.32 7.91 31.76
N LEU A 253 -6.79 7.18 30.77
CA LEU A 253 -8.22 6.96 30.56
C LEU A 253 -8.82 6.22 31.77
N PRO A 254 -10.08 6.51 32.14
CA PRO A 254 -10.76 5.86 33.23
C PRO A 254 -10.87 4.35 32.99
N PRO A 255 -11.09 3.56 34.03
CA PRO A 255 -11.38 2.13 33.87
C PRO A 255 -12.54 1.89 32.93
N ILE A 256 -12.47 0.79 32.18
CA ILE A 256 -13.55 0.38 31.28
C ILE A 256 -14.84 0.19 32.08
N PRO A 257 -15.99 0.75 31.63
CA PRO A 257 -17.28 0.59 32.30
C PRO A 257 -17.67 -0.87 32.52
N MET A 258 -18.34 -1.17 33.65
CA MET A 258 -18.69 -2.56 34.03
C MET A 258 -19.54 -3.27 32.96
N HIS A 259 -20.47 -2.56 32.31
CA HIS A 259 -21.33 -3.13 31.26
C HIS A 259 -20.53 -3.59 30.01
N VAL A 260 -19.34 -3.03 29.77
CA VAL A 260 -18.43 -3.46 28.68
C VAL A 260 -17.63 -4.69 29.11
N ARG A 261 -17.43 -4.84 30.42
CA ARG A 261 -16.79 -6.02 31.02
C ARG A 261 -17.76 -7.19 31.18
N ASP A 262 -19.03 -6.96 30.93
CA ASP A 262 -20.03 -8.01 31.04
C ASP A 262 -19.65 -9.22 30.16
N GLU A 263 -19.82 -10.39 30.72
CA GLU A 263 -19.44 -11.67 30.07
C GLU A 263 -20.05 -11.83 28.67
N MET A 264 -21.28 -11.35 28.48
CA MET A 264 -21.93 -11.35 27.17
C MET A 264 -21.28 -10.44 26.14
N SER A 265 -20.85 -9.22 26.55
CA SER A 265 -20.13 -8.31 25.67
C SER A 265 -18.75 -8.85 25.32
N MET A 266 -18.08 -9.50 26.26
CA MET A 266 -16.79 -10.15 26.02
C MET A 266 -16.91 -11.32 25.04
N ARG A 267 -17.91 -12.19 25.21
CA ARG A 267 -18.17 -13.31 24.29
C ARG A 267 -18.50 -12.83 22.88
N ALA A 268 -19.29 -11.76 22.75
CA ALA A 268 -19.56 -11.14 21.45
C ALA A 268 -18.29 -10.67 20.76
N TRP A 269 -17.35 -10.08 21.50
CA TRP A 269 -16.06 -9.66 20.93
C TRP A 269 -15.13 -10.82 20.61
N LEU A 270 -15.11 -11.86 21.45
CA LEU A 270 -14.37 -13.09 21.16
C LEU A 270 -14.90 -13.80 19.90
N ALA A 271 -16.18 -13.65 19.59
CA ALA A 271 -16.78 -14.17 18.36
C ALA A 271 -16.30 -13.43 17.09
N LEU A 272 -15.70 -12.24 17.22
CA LEU A 272 -15.17 -11.48 16.07
C LEU A 272 -13.93 -12.11 15.41
N GLY A 273 -13.36 -13.15 16.00
CA GLY A 273 -12.22 -13.85 15.43
C GLY A 273 -11.31 -14.50 16.47
N THR A 274 -10.16 -14.98 16.03
CA THR A 274 -9.16 -15.61 16.89
C THR A 274 -8.26 -14.57 17.52
N TRP A 275 -8.17 -14.55 18.84
CA TRP A 275 -7.22 -13.74 19.59
C TRP A 275 -5.95 -14.54 19.87
N LEU A 276 -4.77 -13.94 19.64
CA LEU A 276 -3.49 -14.59 19.86
C LEU A 276 -2.86 -14.18 21.19
N PRO A 277 -2.08 -15.09 21.83
CA PRO A 277 -1.81 -16.48 21.46
C PRO A 277 -3.01 -17.39 21.74
N PRO A 278 -3.23 -18.44 20.94
CA PRO A 278 -4.16 -19.48 21.30
C PRO A 278 -3.53 -20.34 22.39
N SER A 279 -3.90 -20.20 23.65
CA SER A 279 -3.51 -21.13 24.67
C SER A 279 -4.53 -22.25 24.77
N GLU A 280 -4.07 -23.49 24.91
CA GLU A 280 -4.93 -24.64 25.18
C GLU A 280 -5.67 -24.52 26.53
N HIS A 281 -5.24 -23.59 27.40
CA HIS A 281 -5.80 -23.29 28.72
C HIS A 281 -6.53 -21.94 28.78
N ARG A 282 -7.08 -21.46 27.69
CA ARG A 282 -7.65 -20.10 27.58
C ARG A 282 -8.92 -19.86 28.39
N GLU A 283 -9.68 -20.89 28.68
CA GLU A 283 -10.96 -20.73 29.39
C GLU A 283 -10.75 -20.20 30.83
N GLU A 284 -9.61 -20.51 31.47
CA GLU A 284 -9.33 -20.04 32.82
C GLU A 284 -8.44 -18.78 32.87
N GLN A 285 -7.45 -18.62 31.96
CA GLN A 285 -6.53 -17.46 32.00
C GLN A 285 -7.06 -16.20 31.32
N SER A 286 -7.97 -16.33 30.33
CA SER A 286 -8.54 -15.15 29.64
C SER A 286 -9.47 -14.33 30.53
N LEU A 287 -10.06 -14.95 31.54
CA LEU A 287 -10.89 -14.30 32.55
C LEU A 287 -10.08 -13.49 33.59
N LEU A 288 -8.77 -13.73 33.70
CA LEU A 288 -7.90 -13.12 34.70
C LEU A 288 -7.14 -11.89 34.18
N THR A 289 -7.05 -11.67 32.88
CA THR A 289 -6.39 -10.49 32.32
C THR A 289 -7.37 -9.32 32.27
N PRO A 290 -7.07 -8.19 32.93
CA PRO A 290 -7.99 -7.05 32.87
C PRO A 290 -8.12 -6.54 31.44
N LEU A 291 -9.36 -6.35 30.99
CA LEU A 291 -9.67 -5.73 29.71
C LEU A 291 -9.12 -4.30 29.69
N THR A 292 -8.46 -3.92 28.58
CA THR A 292 -7.87 -2.60 28.40
C THR A 292 -8.52 -1.85 27.23
N TRP A 293 -8.35 -0.53 27.16
CA TRP A 293 -8.82 0.27 26.02
C TRP A 293 -8.17 -0.13 24.69
N ILE A 294 -6.99 -0.75 24.74
CA ILE A 294 -6.35 -1.33 23.55
C ILE A 294 -7.14 -2.53 23.03
N ASP A 295 -7.65 -3.37 23.92
CA ASP A 295 -8.49 -4.53 23.55
C ASP A 295 -9.78 -4.05 22.89
N VAL A 296 -10.41 -3.02 23.47
CA VAL A 296 -11.61 -2.35 22.91
C VAL A 296 -11.31 -1.82 21.52
N ALA A 297 -10.17 -1.15 21.33
CA ALA A 297 -9.75 -0.62 20.04
C ALA A 297 -9.61 -1.72 18.97
N HIS A 298 -8.96 -2.83 19.31
CA HIS A 298 -8.80 -3.98 18.41
C HIS A 298 -10.14 -4.65 18.10
N ALA A 299 -11.05 -4.77 19.08
CA ALA A 299 -12.38 -5.31 18.86
C ALA A 299 -13.21 -4.47 17.88
N MET A 300 -13.19 -3.14 18.02
CA MET A 300 -13.87 -2.22 17.10
C MET A 300 -13.31 -2.30 15.67
N ALA A 301 -12.00 -2.45 15.54
CA ALA A 301 -11.36 -2.69 14.24
C ALA A 301 -11.78 -4.04 13.65
N ALA A 302 -11.90 -5.08 14.49
CA ALA A 302 -12.34 -6.41 14.09
C ALA A 302 -13.78 -6.40 13.57
N GLU A 303 -14.69 -5.70 14.24
CA GLU A 303 -16.07 -5.50 13.77
C GLU A 303 -16.10 -4.87 12.36
N ARG A 304 -15.29 -3.82 12.14
CA ARG A 304 -15.23 -3.18 10.83
C ARG A 304 -14.70 -4.11 9.76
N MET A 305 -13.68 -4.88 10.04
CA MET A 305 -13.08 -5.81 9.09
C MET A 305 -13.99 -7.00 8.76
N ILE A 306 -14.77 -7.50 9.70
CA ILE A 306 -15.82 -8.52 9.42
C ILE A 306 -16.83 -7.98 8.42
N SER A 307 -17.35 -6.77 8.64
CA SER A 307 -18.29 -6.14 7.73
C SER A 307 -17.71 -6.04 6.30
N VAL A 308 -16.49 -5.56 6.17
CA VAL A 308 -15.82 -5.44 4.87
C VAL A 308 -15.66 -6.80 4.18
N ARG A 309 -15.22 -7.82 4.91
CA ARG A 309 -15.02 -9.17 4.40
C ARG A 309 -16.35 -9.83 3.98
N TRP A 310 -17.41 -9.55 4.73
CA TRP A 310 -18.76 -10.02 4.41
C TRP A 310 -19.25 -9.45 3.07
N HIS A 311 -19.02 -8.15 2.80
CA HIS A 311 -19.38 -7.55 1.52
C HIS A 311 -18.63 -8.18 0.35
N ILE A 312 -17.35 -8.50 0.50
CA ILE A 312 -16.56 -9.19 -0.53
C ILE A 312 -17.15 -10.59 -0.80
N LEU A 313 -17.46 -11.33 0.25
CA LEU A 313 -18.04 -12.65 0.12
C LEU A 313 -19.43 -12.59 -0.55
N ASN A 314 -20.27 -11.65 -0.13
CA ASN A 314 -21.64 -11.56 -0.58
C ASN A 314 -21.77 -11.04 -2.01
N GLU A 315 -20.96 -10.04 -2.38
CA GLU A 315 -21.01 -9.42 -3.71
C GLU A 315 -20.20 -10.18 -4.77
N LEU A 316 -19.08 -10.79 -4.38
CA LEU A 316 -18.14 -11.43 -5.31
C LEU A 316 -17.95 -12.94 -5.08
N GLY A 317 -18.45 -13.50 -3.97
CA GLY A 317 -18.26 -14.89 -3.61
C GLY A 317 -16.86 -15.26 -3.12
N TYR A 318 -15.98 -14.26 -2.85
CA TYR A 318 -14.62 -14.52 -2.44
C TYR A 318 -14.45 -14.52 -0.93
N THR A 319 -13.82 -15.58 -0.40
CA THR A 319 -13.38 -15.60 0.99
C THR A 319 -12.08 -14.82 1.16
N THR A 320 -11.97 -14.15 2.29
CA THR A 320 -10.78 -13.38 2.65
C THR A 320 -10.37 -13.71 4.08
N SER A 321 -9.07 -13.54 4.39
CA SER A 321 -8.57 -13.65 5.76
C SER A 321 -7.97 -12.31 6.19
N ALA A 322 -8.23 -11.90 7.44
CA ALA A 322 -7.75 -10.65 7.99
C ALA A 322 -6.88 -10.85 9.22
N GLY A 323 -5.88 -9.99 9.38
CA GLY A 323 -5.07 -9.87 10.59
C GLY A 323 -5.15 -8.45 11.13
N ILE A 324 -5.31 -8.30 12.44
CA ILE A 324 -5.44 -7.02 13.13
C ILE A 324 -4.39 -6.94 14.22
N ALA A 325 -3.57 -5.90 14.20
CA ALA A 325 -2.47 -5.71 15.13
C ALA A 325 -2.05 -4.23 15.21
N SER A 326 -1.04 -3.91 16.01
CA SER A 326 -0.55 -2.53 16.18
C SER A 326 0.24 -1.99 14.99
N ASN A 327 0.71 -2.83 14.05
CA ASN A 327 1.49 -2.39 12.89
C ASN A 327 1.34 -3.32 11.67
N LYS A 328 1.90 -2.90 10.54
CA LYS A 328 1.76 -3.62 9.25
C LYS A 328 2.34 -5.03 9.26
N THR A 329 3.52 -5.19 9.83
CA THR A 329 4.20 -6.48 9.89
C THR A 329 3.40 -7.49 10.71
N LEU A 330 2.96 -7.11 11.89
CA LEU A 330 2.17 -7.98 12.76
C LEU A 330 0.80 -8.29 12.15
N ALA A 331 0.12 -7.30 11.58
CA ALA A 331 -1.17 -7.49 10.92
C ALA A 331 -1.06 -8.51 9.76
N LYS A 332 0.01 -8.43 8.95
CA LYS A 332 0.25 -9.39 7.86
C LYS A 332 0.55 -10.80 8.37
N LEU A 333 1.33 -10.94 9.43
CA LEU A 333 1.60 -12.24 10.03
C LEU A 333 0.33 -12.88 10.59
N CYS A 334 -0.52 -12.08 11.27
CA CYS A 334 -1.81 -12.52 11.79
C CYS A 334 -2.78 -12.97 10.70
N SER A 335 -2.83 -12.27 9.57
CA SER A 335 -3.75 -12.63 8.47
C SER A 335 -3.46 -14.02 7.88
N SER A 336 -2.25 -14.53 8.06
CA SER A 336 -1.85 -15.87 7.61
C SER A 336 -2.24 -16.97 8.60
N PHE A 337 -2.64 -16.62 9.81
CA PHE A 337 -2.99 -17.57 10.86
C PHE A 337 -4.42 -18.12 10.65
N ARG A 338 -4.56 -19.44 10.72
CA ARG A 338 -5.85 -20.16 10.57
C ARG A 338 -6.59 -19.90 9.23
N LYS A 339 -5.88 -19.52 8.14
CA LYS A 339 -6.50 -19.48 6.81
C LYS A 339 -7.15 -20.84 6.45
N PRO A 340 -8.24 -20.87 5.69
CA PRO A 340 -8.96 -19.77 5.03
C PRO A 340 -10.07 -19.14 5.89
N CYS A 341 -10.66 -18.08 5.35
CA CYS A 341 -11.87 -17.41 5.86
C CYS A 341 -11.81 -17.05 7.36
N SER A 342 -10.62 -16.65 7.84
CA SER A 342 -10.39 -16.36 9.25
C SER A 342 -10.07 -14.90 9.51
N GLN A 343 -10.28 -14.48 10.74
CA GLN A 343 -9.84 -13.19 11.25
C GLN A 343 -9.06 -13.41 12.54
N THR A 344 -7.92 -12.76 12.66
CA THR A 344 -6.99 -12.96 13.78
C THR A 344 -6.56 -11.63 14.35
N MET A 345 -6.66 -11.46 15.67
CA MET A 345 -6.22 -10.28 16.41
C MET A 345 -4.99 -10.61 17.26
N LEU A 346 -3.99 -9.73 17.22
CA LEU A 346 -2.81 -9.79 18.07
C LEU A 346 -2.72 -8.52 18.92
N LEU A 347 -2.92 -8.66 20.20
CA LEU A 347 -2.76 -7.56 21.15
C LEU A 347 -1.27 -7.30 21.44
N PRO A 348 -0.87 -6.02 21.64
CA PRO A 348 0.55 -5.66 21.84
C PRO A 348 1.25 -6.47 22.94
N ARG A 349 0.58 -6.74 24.06
CA ARG A 349 1.14 -7.51 25.17
C ARG A 349 1.52 -8.96 24.86
N TYR A 350 0.99 -9.51 23.74
CA TYR A 350 1.29 -10.87 23.30
C TYR A 350 2.22 -10.93 22.08
N THR A 351 2.73 -9.79 21.63
CA THR A 351 3.56 -9.72 20.42
C THR A 351 4.81 -10.59 20.53
N CYS A 352 5.54 -10.51 21.66
CA CYS A 352 6.74 -11.30 21.86
C CYS A 352 6.44 -12.81 21.90
N ALA A 353 5.40 -13.22 22.63
CA ALA A 353 4.98 -14.62 22.70
C ALA A 353 4.58 -15.18 21.32
N PHE A 354 3.94 -14.37 20.48
CA PHE A 354 3.58 -14.74 19.11
C PHE A 354 4.79 -14.86 18.20
N LEU A 355 5.73 -13.93 18.28
CA LEU A 355 6.90 -13.90 17.40
C LEU A 355 7.96 -14.93 17.79
N ALA A 356 8.17 -15.19 19.09
CA ALA A 356 9.25 -16.01 19.62
C ALA A 356 9.47 -17.35 18.89
N PRO A 357 8.45 -18.21 18.71
CA PRO A 357 8.61 -19.53 18.06
C PRO A 357 8.67 -19.43 16.54
N MET A 358 8.46 -18.25 15.96
CA MET A 358 8.30 -18.08 14.51
C MET A 358 9.67 -18.14 13.82
N PRO A 359 9.81 -18.90 12.72
CA PRO A 359 10.95 -18.73 11.82
C PRO A 359 10.99 -17.30 11.31
N TYR A 360 12.09 -16.56 11.56
CA TYR A 360 12.18 -15.15 11.15
C TYR A 360 12.01 -14.94 9.64
N ARG A 361 12.35 -15.95 8.82
CA ARG A 361 12.16 -15.92 7.36
C ARG A 361 10.69 -15.82 6.92
N LYS A 362 9.73 -16.04 7.81
CA LYS A 362 8.30 -15.76 7.56
C LYS A 362 7.95 -14.27 7.63
N ILE A 363 8.78 -13.47 8.28
CA ILE A 363 8.60 -12.03 8.35
C ILE A 363 8.90 -11.45 6.96
N ARG A 364 8.06 -10.51 6.52
CA ARG A 364 8.21 -9.85 5.23
C ARG A 364 9.63 -9.26 5.09
N PHE A 365 10.22 -9.39 3.90
CA PHE A 365 11.59 -9.01 3.53
C PHE A 365 12.70 -9.91 4.08
N LEU A 366 12.44 -10.78 5.05
CA LEU A 366 13.44 -11.71 5.58
C LEU A 366 13.44 -13.09 4.89
N GLY A 367 12.49 -13.36 3.99
CA GLY A 367 12.40 -14.64 3.26
C GLY A 367 13.39 -14.82 2.10
N GLY A 368 14.09 -13.74 1.68
CA GLY A 368 14.98 -13.73 0.52
C GLY A 368 16.47 -13.73 0.88
N LYS A 369 17.26 -13.00 0.06
CA LYS A 369 18.71 -12.90 0.21
C LYS A 369 19.13 -12.38 1.60
N PHE A 370 18.49 -11.32 2.09
CA PHE A 370 18.81 -10.76 3.40
C PHE A 370 18.61 -11.78 4.54
N GLY A 371 17.53 -12.59 4.48
CA GLY A 371 17.36 -13.68 5.44
C GLY A 371 18.41 -14.77 5.35
N ALA A 372 18.92 -15.07 4.14
CA ALA A 372 20.05 -15.98 3.98
C ALA A 372 21.36 -15.40 4.52
N ASP A 373 21.58 -14.10 4.35
CA ASP A 373 22.74 -13.39 4.91
C ASP A 373 22.71 -13.40 6.45
N ILE A 374 21.51 -13.26 7.07
CA ILE A 374 21.30 -13.38 8.53
C ILE A 374 21.62 -14.81 9.01
N GLU A 375 21.11 -15.83 8.31
CA GLU A 375 21.35 -17.24 8.64
C GLU A 375 22.84 -17.61 8.53
N GLY A 376 23.52 -17.10 7.49
CA GLY A 376 24.96 -17.29 7.32
C GLY A 376 25.82 -16.64 8.40
N GLU A 377 25.35 -15.53 8.98
CA GLU A 377 26.10 -14.81 10.03
C GLU A 377 25.92 -15.42 11.41
N TRP A 378 24.69 -15.73 11.80
CA TRP A 378 24.40 -16.16 13.18
C TRP A 378 23.89 -17.59 13.33
N SER A 379 23.63 -18.29 12.21
CA SER A 379 23.11 -19.67 12.19
C SER A 379 21.83 -19.87 13.01
N GLN A 380 21.02 -18.80 13.12
CA GLN A 380 19.74 -18.79 13.84
C GLN A 380 18.58 -19.06 12.90
N SER A 381 17.50 -19.64 13.41
CA SER A 381 16.33 -20.01 12.61
C SER A 381 15.04 -19.34 13.08
N THR A 382 14.94 -19.01 14.36
CA THR A 382 13.75 -18.44 14.98
C THR A 382 13.98 -16.99 15.44
N VAL A 383 12.87 -16.28 15.63
CA VAL A 383 12.90 -14.90 16.17
C VAL A 383 13.49 -14.89 17.59
N ARG A 384 13.13 -15.85 18.46
CA ARG A 384 13.65 -15.97 19.83
C ARG A 384 15.18 -16.08 19.85
N GLU A 385 15.74 -16.88 18.97
CA GLU A 385 17.18 -17.07 18.88
C GLU A 385 17.89 -15.77 18.48
N LEU A 386 17.30 -14.99 17.55
CA LEU A 386 17.85 -13.69 17.13
C LEU A 386 17.77 -12.62 18.23
N TRP A 387 16.90 -12.76 19.25
CA TRP A 387 16.87 -11.78 20.34
C TRP A 387 18.17 -11.75 21.15
N GLY A 388 18.95 -12.83 21.15
CA GLY A 388 20.26 -12.88 21.79
C GLY A 388 21.34 -12.03 21.10
N VAL A 389 21.10 -11.57 19.87
CA VAL A 389 22.03 -10.70 19.12
C VAL A 389 21.79 -9.25 19.53
N SER A 390 22.85 -8.55 19.94
CA SER A 390 22.74 -7.16 20.37
C SER A 390 22.41 -6.20 19.21
N LEU A 391 21.82 -5.04 19.53
CA LEU A 391 21.61 -3.97 18.56
C LEU A 391 22.93 -3.57 17.88
N LEU A 392 23.99 -3.43 18.67
CA LEU A 392 25.30 -3.03 18.19
C LEU A 392 25.88 -4.03 17.17
N ASP A 393 25.74 -5.34 17.43
CA ASP A 393 26.23 -6.38 16.50
C ASP A 393 25.43 -6.40 15.21
N MET A 394 24.09 -6.26 15.30
CA MET A 394 23.24 -6.16 14.12
C MET A 394 23.56 -4.92 13.27
N GLU A 395 23.74 -3.78 13.93
CA GLU A 395 24.05 -2.51 13.27
C GLU A 395 25.47 -2.52 12.67
N LYS A 396 26.46 -3.09 13.39
CA LYS A 396 27.82 -3.27 12.89
C LYS A 396 27.86 -4.15 11.62
N ARG A 397 27.01 -5.19 11.58
CA ARG A 397 27.01 -6.15 10.46
C ARG A 397 26.23 -5.67 9.24
N PHE A 398 25.07 -5.05 9.46
CA PHE A 398 24.13 -4.70 8.40
C PHE A 398 23.78 -3.20 8.36
N GLY A 399 24.41 -2.36 9.19
CA GLY A 399 24.14 -0.92 9.22
C GLY A 399 22.69 -0.61 9.59
N ALA A 400 22.06 0.27 8.84
CA ALA A 400 20.66 0.67 9.07
C ALA A 400 19.67 -0.50 8.95
N ASP A 401 19.95 -1.49 8.08
CA ASP A 401 19.12 -2.68 7.94
C ASP A 401 19.24 -3.57 9.20
N GLY A 402 20.39 -3.57 9.89
CA GLY A 402 20.58 -4.25 11.17
C GLY A 402 19.76 -3.62 12.29
N LYS A 403 19.76 -2.29 12.39
CA LYS A 403 18.90 -1.56 13.34
C LYS A 403 17.42 -1.84 13.06
N TRP A 404 17.01 -1.79 11.81
CA TRP A 404 15.64 -2.14 11.39
C TRP A 404 15.29 -3.59 11.76
N LEU A 405 16.18 -4.56 11.50
CA LEU A 405 16.00 -5.97 11.86
C LEU A 405 15.79 -6.13 13.37
N TYR A 406 16.61 -5.48 14.20
CA TYR A 406 16.53 -5.52 15.66
C TYR A 406 15.13 -5.12 16.17
N HIS A 407 14.58 -4.04 15.63
CA HIS A 407 13.22 -3.58 15.96
C HIS A 407 12.16 -4.53 15.42
N LEU A 408 12.30 -4.96 14.16
CA LEU A 408 11.31 -5.79 13.49
C LEU A 408 11.07 -7.13 14.20
N ILE A 409 12.13 -7.83 14.61
CA ILE A 409 12.03 -9.10 15.32
C ILE A 409 11.45 -8.95 16.76
N ARG A 410 11.38 -7.74 17.27
CA ARG A 410 10.71 -7.38 18.53
C ARG A 410 9.29 -6.86 18.31
N GLY A 411 8.77 -6.95 17.08
CA GLY A 411 7.42 -6.53 16.72
C GLY A 411 7.24 -5.04 16.55
N ILE A 412 8.31 -4.28 16.39
CA ILE A 412 8.30 -2.83 16.19
C ILE A 412 8.42 -2.55 14.69
N ASP A 413 7.38 -1.95 14.11
CA ASP A 413 7.33 -1.50 12.71
C ASP A 413 6.61 -0.16 12.66
N THR A 414 7.39 0.89 12.42
CA THR A 414 6.89 2.27 12.35
C THR A 414 6.40 2.67 10.96
N SER A 415 6.41 1.74 9.99
CA SER A 415 5.94 2.02 8.65
C SER A 415 4.45 2.39 8.64
N ASN A 416 4.11 3.47 7.94
CA ASN A 416 2.73 3.92 7.79
C ASN A 416 2.01 3.16 6.67
N VAL A 417 0.70 3.06 6.79
CA VAL A 417 -0.18 2.73 5.68
C VAL A 417 -0.27 3.96 4.78
N VAL A 418 0.13 3.81 3.52
CA VAL A 418 0.20 4.93 2.58
C VAL A 418 -0.80 4.71 1.46
N GLN A 419 -1.74 5.64 1.31
CA GLN A 419 -2.66 5.60 0.19
C GLN A 419 -1.90 5.79 -1.12
N ARG A 420 -1.76 4.70 -1.87
CA ARG A 420 -1.16 4.76 -3.20
C ARG A 420 -2.20 5.27 -4.19
N SER A 421 -2.04 6.51 -4.60
CA SER A 421 -3.02 7.19 -5.44
C SER A 421 -3.08 6.68 -6.88
N ALA A 422 -2.01 6.07 -7.41
CA ALA A 422 -2.00 5.63 -8.81
C ALA A 422 -0.76 4.81 -9.20
N ASN A 423 -0.89 4.01 -10.25
CA ASN A 423 0.26 3.43 -10.93
C ASN A 423 0.97 4.52 -11.74
N HIS A 424 2.27 4.72 -11.50
CA HIS A 424 3.10 5.67 -12.24
C HIS A 424 3.67 5.06 -13.52
N SER A 425 3.62 3.74 -13.67
CA SER A 425 4.10 3.00 -14.83
C SER A 425 3.25 1.77 -15.10
N MET A 426 3.25 1.31 -16.37
CA MET A 426 2.67 0.04 -16.79
C MET A 426 3.69 -0.69 -17.63
N MET A 427 3.90 -1.99 -17.38
CA MET A 427 4.89 -2.80 -18.09
C MET A 427 4.28 -4.11 -18.59
N SER A 428 4.65 -4.49 -19.80
CA SER A 428 4.47 -5.80 -20.40
C SER A 428 5.84 -6.39 -20.69
N ALA A 429 6.13 -7.61 -20.23
CA ALA A 429 7.44 -8.24 -20.36
C ALA A 429 7.34 -9.74 -20.65
N LYS A 430 8.37 -10.28 -21.29
CA LYS A 430 8.51 -11.72 -21.53
C LYS A 430 9.96 -12.16 -21.44
N ASN A 431 10.16 -13.30 -20.80
CA ASN A 431 11.44 -14.04 -20.80
C ASN A 431 11.39 -15.15 -21.83
N PHE A 432 12.49 -15.33 -22.56
CA PHE A 432 12.62 -16.33 -23.62
C PHE A 432 13.63 -17.41 -23.23
N ARG A 433 13.26 -18.68 -23.45
CA ARG A 433 14.11 -19.86 -23.28
C ARG A 433 13.74 -20.91 -24.35
N PRO A 434 14.55 -21.08 -25.41
CA PRO A 434 15.75 -20.32 -25.77
C PRO A 434 15.44 -18.86 -26.07
N GLY A 435 16.47 -18.01 -26.13
CA GLY A 435 16.31 -16.60 -26.50
C GLY A 435 15.93 -16.43 -27.97
N ILE A 436 15.61 -15.21 -28.37
CA ILE A 436 15.23 -14.90 -29.74
C ILE A 436 16.38 -14.22 -30.48
N SER A 437 16.58 -14.64 -31.74
CA SER A 437 17.65 -14.14 -32.62
C SER A 437 17.12 -13.56 -33.94
N SER A 438 15.79 -13.44 -34.08
CA SER A 438 15.14 -12.94 -35.30
C SER A 438 14.36 -11.67 -35.01
N THR A 439 14.57 -10.62 -35.82
CA THR A 439 13.78 -9.37 -35.76
C THR A 439 12.29 -9.63 -36.00
N ALA A 440 11.92 -10.51 -36.92
CA ALA A 440 10.50 -10.82 -37.17
C ALA A 440 9.82 -11.42 -35.94
N VAL A 441 10.49 -12.31 -35.22
CA VAL A 441 10.00 -12.88 -33.96
C VAL A 441 9.94 -11.82 -32.86
N ALA A 442 10.93 -10.92 -32.76
CA ALA A 442 10.89 -9.83 -31.81
C ALA A 442 9.73 -8.87 -32.05
N LEU A 443 9.46 -8.50 -33.30
CA LEU A 443 8.36 -7.62 -33.68
C LEU A 443 6.99 -8.26 -33.42
N SER A 444 6.83 -9.56 -33.59
CA SER A 444 5.60 -10.26 -33.21
C SER A 444 5.33 -10.18 -31.71
N TRP A 445 6.38 -10.27 -30.86
CA TRP A 445 6.24 -10.07 -29.41
C TRP A 445 5.98 -8.62 -29.03
N ILE A 446 6.59 -7.66 -29.72
CA ILE A 446 6.32 -6.23 -29.56
C ILE A 446 4.85 -5.94 -29.86
N ALA A 447 4.27 -6.55 -30.92
CA ALA A 447 2.86 -6.39 -31.24
C ALA A 447 1.95 -6.89 -30.10
N ILE A 448 2.21 -8.08 -29.54
CA ILE A 448 1.46 -8.61 -28.39
C ILE A 448 1.58 -7.67 -27.16
N MET A 449 2.79 -7.19 -26.87
CA MET A 449 3.01 -6.27 -25.75
C MET A 449 2.32 -4.91 -25.96
N SER A 450 2.25 -4.44 -27.20
CA SER A 450 1.56 -3.21 -27.56
C SER A 450 0.06 -3.33 -27.31
N SER A 451 -0.56 -4.44 -27.77
CA SER A 451 -1.98 -4.72 -27.52
C SER A 451 -2.29 -4.84 -26.02
N GLU A 452 -1.44 -5.51 -25.23
CA GLU A 452 -1.61 -5.57 -23.77
C GLU A 452 -1.54 -4.19 -23.11
N LEU A 453 -0.54 -3.38 -23.45
CA LEU A 453 -0.41 -2.03 -22.87
C LEU A 453 -1.55 -1.11 -23.29
N SER A 454 -1.99 -1.23 -24.56
CA SER A 454 -3.14 -0.48 -25.09
C SER A 454 -4.41 -0.81 -24.31
N MET A 455 -4.74 -2.09 -24.16
CA MET A 455 -5.91 -2.53 -23.41
C MET A 455 -5.88 -2.02 -21.97
N ARG A 456 -4.76 -2.20 -21.27
CA ARG A 456 -4.61 -1.78 -19.87
C ARG A 456 -4.73 -0.27 -19.67
N LEU A 457 -4.18 0.53 -20.60
CA LEU A 457 -4.32 1.99 -20.53
C LEU A 457 -5.75 2.44 -20.84
N GLN A 458 -6.44 1.76 -21.76
CA GLN A 458 -7.85 2.04 -22.06
C GLN A 458 -8.74 1.75 -20.86
N GLU A 459 -8.57 0.60 -20.19
CA GLU A 459 -9.31 0.24 -18.96
C GLU A 459 -9.11 1.26 -17.83
N GLU A 460 -7.89 1.77 -17.63
CA GLU A 460 -7.63 2.82 -16.64
C GLU A 460 -8.25 4.16 -17.04
N ARG A 461 -8.36 4.45 -18.35
CA ARG A 461 -9.01 5.66 -18.87
C ARG A 461 -10.53 5.66 -18.74
N GLU A 462 -11.17 4.50 -18.58
CA GLU A 462 -12.60 4.43 -18.26
C GLU A 462 -12.90 5.15 -16.93
N GLU A 463 -11.99 5.06 -15.95
CA GLU A 463 -12.12 5.76 -14.66
C GLU A 463 -11.56 7.17 -14.69
N VAL A 464 -10.38 7.34 -15.30
CA VAL A 464 -9.67 8.62 -15.34
C VAL A 464 -9.50 9.05 -16.79
N LYS A 465 -10.50 9.73 -17.35
CA LYS A 465 -10.56 10.15 -18.77
C LYS A 465 -9.31 10.86 -19.29
N MET A 466 -8.57 11.57 -18.42
CA MET A 466 -7.38 12.35 -18.78
C MET A 466 -6.10 11.68 -18.25
N MET A 467 -5.86 10.44 -18.67
CA MET A 467 -4.64 9.71 -18.37
C MET A 467 -3.79 9.51 -19.62
N TYR A 468 -2.50 9.83 -19.54
CA TYR A 468 -1.55 9.61 -20.64
C TYR A 468 -0.12 9.40 -20.12
N PRO A 469 0.64 8.46 -20.70
CA PRO A 469 2.04 8.26 -20.38
C PRO A 469 2.91 9.33 -21.04
N ARG A 470 4.00 9.73 -20.40
CA ARG A 470 4.99 10.66 -20.98
C ARG A 470 5.91 9.95 -21.97
N THR A 471 6.35 8.74 -21.59
CA THR A 471 7.34 8.00 -22.39
C THR A 471 6.93 6.54 -22.57
N LEU A 472 7.29 6.00 -23.74
CA LEU A 472 7.31 4.58 -24.03
C LEU A 472 8.76 4.10 -23.96
N VAL A 473 9.01 3.04 -23.21
CA VAL A 473 10.34 2.49 -22.97
C VAL A 473 10.42 1.05 -23.43
N LEU A 474 11.41 0.76 -24.27
CA LEU A 474 11.79 -0.58 -24.69
C LEU A 474 13.00 -1.02 -23.86
N ARG A 475 12.92 -2.18 -23.18
CA ARG A 475 14.04 -2.78 -22.46
C ARG A 475 14.30 -4.19 -22.96
N TYR A 476 15.57 -4.56 -23.03
CA TYR A 476 15.96 -5.91 -23.39
C TYR A 476 17.22 -6.36 -22.62
N LEU A 477 17.34 -7.69 -22.46
CA LEU A 477 18.51 -8.34 -21.89
C LEU A 477 19.07 -9.32 -22.92
N LEU A 478 20.34 -9.19 -23.26
CA LEU A 478 21.06 -10.13 -24.11
C LEU A 478 21.60 -11.32 -23.30
N ALA A 479 21.83 -12.44 -23.95
CA ALA A 479 22.32 -13.65 -23.30
C ALA A 479 23.73 -13.49 -22.71
N ASP A 480 24.55 -12.65 -23.32
CA ASP A 480 25.93 -12.33 -22.92
C ASP A 480 26.03 -11.15 -21.93
N SER A 481 24.88 -10.55 -21.56
CA SER A 481 24.83 -9.37 -20.69
C SER A 481 24.20 -9.71 -19.34
N THR A 482 24.70 -9.07 -18.28
CA THR A 482 24.12 -9.12 -16.93
C THR A 482 23.20 -7.95 -16.63
N SER A 483 23.18 -6.91 -17.50
CA SER A 483 22.39 -5.70 -17.31
C SER A 483 21.37 -5.49 -18.43
N MET A 484 20.18 -4.99 -18.05
CA MET A 484 19.13 -4.60 -18.99
C MET A 484 19.54 -3.33 -19.72
N LYS A 485 19.43 -3.32 -21.05
CA LYS A 485 19.51 -2.10 -21.86
C LYS A 485 18.13 -1.47 -21.98
N SER A 486 18.07 -0.13 -21.99
CA SER A 486 16.84 0.64 -21.99
C SER A 486 16.90 1.78 -23.01
N HIS A 487 15.87 1.89 -23.84
CA HIS A 487 15.69 2.95 -24.84
C HIS A 487 14.28 3.50 -24.72
N GLN A 488 14.11 4.80 -24.92
CA GLN A 488 12.82 5.45 -24.72
C GLN A 488 12.50 6.47 -25.80
N VAL A 489 11.22 6.74 -25.96
CA VAL A 489 10.69 7.75 -26.88
C VAL A 489 9.52 8.48 -26.20
N PRO A 490 9.36 9.81 -26.45
CA PRO A 490 8.16 10.53 -25.99
C PRO A 490 6.89 9.88 -26.52
N PHE A 491 5.84 9.78 -25.67
CA PHE A 491 4.58 9.19 -26.08
C PHE A 491 3.44 10.23 -26.15
N GLY A 492 3.04 10.80 -25.02
CA GLY A 492 2.06 11.87 -24.95
C GLY A 492 0.61 11.41 -25.09
N LYS A 493 -0.26 12.33 -25.54
CA LYS A 493 -1.70 12.11 -25.62
C LYS A 493 -2.06 11.48 -26.97
N ILE A 494 -2.51 10.23 -26.93
CA ILE A 494 -2.98 9.44 -28.08
C ILE A 494 -4.41 8.99 -27.78
N ALA A 495 -5.30 9.09 -28.77
CA ALA A 495 -6.67 8.60 -28.67
C ALA A 495 -6.71 7.06 -28.62
N ASN A 496 -7.77 6.50 -28.02
CA ASN A 496 -7.87 5.06 -27.82
C ASN A 496 -7.87 4.26 -29.13
N GLU A 497 -8.48 4.81 -30.18
CA GLU A 497 -8.61 4.15 -31.49
C GLU A 497 -7.24 3.92 -32.17
N HIS A 498 -6.27 4.78 -31.90
CA HIS A 498 -4.94 4.71 -32.49
C HIS A 498 -3.87 4.15 -31.53
N LEU A 499 -4.25 3.87 -30.29
CA LEU A 499 -3.31 3.59 -29.21
C LEU A 499 -2.43 2.35 -29.46
N ASP A 500 -3.04 1.24 -29.86
CA ASP A 500 -2.33 -0.02 -30.17
C ASP A 500 -1.30 0.19 -31.30
N HIS A 501 -1.72 0.81 -32.38
CA HIS A 501 -0.87 1.12 -33.52
C HIS A 501 0.30 2.04 -33.17
N GLU A 502 0.03 3.12 -32.44
CA GLU A 502 1.05 4.08 -32.04
C GLU A 502 2.09 3.51 -31.07
N ILE A 503 1.67 2.61 -30.16
CA ILE A 503 2.60 1.89 -29.30
C ILE A 503 3.52 1.01 -30.15
N TYR A 504 2.93 0.24 -31.07
CA TYR A 504 3.66 -0.67 -31.95
C TYR A 504 4.67 0.07 -32.82
N VAL A 505 4.26 1.08 -33.55
CA VAL A 505 5.13 1.84 -34.48
C VAL A 505 6.33 2.47 -33.77
N ARG A 506 6.11 3.04 -32.58
CA ARG A 506 7.20 3.63 -31.80
C ARG A 506 8.13 2.58 -31.20
N ALA A 507 7.58 1.45 -30.74
CA ALA A 507 8.38 0.34 -30.24
C ALA A 507 9.19 -0.35 -31.35
N GLU A 508 8.59 -0.53 -32.55
CA GLU A 508 9.29 -1.04 -33.73
C GLU A 508 10.44 -0.11 -34.16
N LYS A 509 10.19 1.21 -34.14
CA LYS A 509 11.25 2.20 -34.41
C LYS A 509 12.40 2.06 -33.43
N LEU A 510 12.12 2.02 -32.12
CA LEU A 510 13.15 1.82 -31.08
C LEU A 510 13.91 0.52 -31.28
N TRP A 511 13.20 -0.57 -31.62
CA TRP A 511 13.84 -1.86 -31.90
C TRP A 511 14.78 -1.78 -33.09
N ASN A 512 14.33 -1.22 -34.22
CA ASN A 512 15.10 -1.11 -35.45
C ASN A 512 16.34 -0.20 -35.30
N GLU A 513 16.22 0.86 -34.53
CA GLU A 513 17.34 1.78 -34.24
C GLU A 513 18.41 1.13 -33.34
N THR A 514 18.02 0.19 -32.47
CA THR A 514 18.91 -0.40 -31.45
C THR A 514 19.45 -1.78 -31.84
N LEU A 515 18.59 -2.75 -32.06
CA LEU A 515 18.95 -4.14 -32.33
C LEU A 515 18.64 -4.60 -33.75
N GLY A 516 17.68 -3.98 -34.43
CA GLY A 516 17.17 -4.48 -35.70
C GLY A 516 18.27 -4.61 -36.77
N ARG A 517 19.21 -3.67 -36.84
CA ARG A 517 20.35 -3.73 -37.76
C ARG A 517 21.37 -4.81 -37.37
N ALA A 518 21.63 -4.98 -36.09
CA ALA A 518 22.59 -5.98 -35.59
C ALA A 518 22.07 -7.40 -35.71
N MET A 519 20.76 -7.61 -35.64
CA MET A 519 20.07 -8.91 -35.81
C MET A 519 19.90 -9.35 -37.28
N GLN A 520 20.25 -8.51 -38.25
CA GLN A 520 20.29 -8.93 -39.66
C GLN A 520 21.38 -9.94 -39.94
N GLN A 521 22.37 -10.10 -39.03
CA GLN A 521 23.41 -11.14 -39.12
C GLN A 521 22.99 -12.35 -38.26
N PRO A 522 22.71 -13.52 -38.84
CA PRO A 522 22.27 -14.71 -38.11
C PRO A 522 23.25 -15.12 -36.99
N GLY A 523 22.72 -15.45 -35.82
CA GLY A 523 23.47 -16.05 -34.72
C GLY A 523 24.30 -15.12 -33.84
N ARG A 524 24.32 -13.83 -34.09
CA ARG A 524 25.15 -12.85 -33.36
C ARG A 524 24.50 -12.30 -32.09
N ILE A 525 23.18 -12.30 -31.98
CA ILE A 525 22.43 -11.71 -30.88
C ILE A 525 21.35 -12.67 -30.41
N ASP A 526 21.33 -12.93 -29.09
CA ASP A 526 20.32 -13.74 -28.40
C ASP A 526 19.66 -12.88 -27.32
N VAL A 527 18.36 -12.51 -27.49
CA VAL A 527 17.59 -11.70 -26.54
C VAL A 527 16.84 -12.61 -25.57
N ARG A 528 17.18 -12.53 -24.30
CA ARG A 528 16.61 -13.34 -23.20
C ARG A 528 15.39 -12.70 -22.54
N VAL A 529 15.32 -11.37 -22.52
CA VAL A 529 14.20 -10.63 -21.97
C VAL A 529 13.86 -9.48 -22.89
N LEU A 530 12.59 -9.29 -23.14
CA LEU A 530 12.04 -8.13 -23.84
C LEU A 530 10.89 -7.55 -23.04
N SER A 531 10.83 -6.24 -22.92
CA SER A 531 9.71 -5.54 -22.27
C SER A 531 9.42 -4.19 -22.89
N LEU A 532 8.13 -3.85 -22.91
CA LEU A 532 7.64 -2.50 -23.18
C LEU A 532 7.02 -1.94 -21.91
N SER A 533 7.24 -0.66 -21.63
CA SER A 533 6.61 0.00 -20.50
C SER A 533 6.21 1.44 -20.82
N PHE A 534 5.12 1.86 -20.21
CA PHE A 534 4.79 3.27 -20.06
C PHE A 534 5.39 3.81 -18.78
N GLU A 535 6.00 4.98 -18.84
CA GLU A 535 6.54 5.69 -17.68
C GLU A 535 6.05 7.13 -17.62
N GLY A 536 6.05 7.68 -16.40
CA GLY A 536 5.55 9.02 -16.17
C GLY A 536 4.07 9.16 -16.54
N ILE A 537 3.21 8.25 -16.05
CA ILE A 537 1.78 8.31 -16.33
C ILE A 537 1.19 9.51 -15.60
N GLU A 538 0.73 10.49 -16.36
CA GLU A 538 0.05 11.68 -15.85
C GLU A 538 -1.45 11.46 -15.79
N ARG A 539 -2.07 11.98 -14.72
CA ARG A 539 -3.51 12.00 -14.51
C ARG A 539 -3.95 13.45 -14.27
N LYS A 540 -4.90 13.95 -15.03
CA LYS A 540 -5.54 15.23 -14.73
C LYS A 540 -6.90 14.96 -14.09
N MET A 541 -7.10 15.45 -12.89
CA MET A 541 -8.44 15.49 -12.29
C MET A 541 -9.31 16.51 -13.02
N LYS A 542 -10.63 16.26 -13.10
CA LYS A 542 -11.60 17.10 -13.83
C LYS A 542 -11.55 18.58 -13.43
N ASP A 543 -11.11 18.89 -12.23
CA ASP A 543 -11.14 20.24 -11.65
C ASP A 543 -9.82 21.02 -11.76
N GLN A 544 -8.77 20.41 -12.31
CA GLN A 544 -7.50 21.11 -12.57
C GLN A 544 -7.59 21.91 -13.87
N GLN A 545 -7.93 23.19 -13.76
CA GLN A 545 -7.80 24.11 -14.88
C GLN A 545 -6.31 24.33 -15.22
N PRO A 546 -5.94 24.31 -16.52
CA PRO A 546 -4.57 24.61 -16.91
C PRO A 546 -4.20 26.04 -16.48
N LEU A 547 -2.96 26.22 -16.01
CA LEU A 547 -2.42 27.53 -15.61
C LEU A 547 -2.66 28.63 -16.68
N SER A 548 -2.67 28.25 -17.96
CA SER A 548 -3.00 29.16 -19.07
C SER A 548 -4.39 29.81 -18.95
N ASN A 549 -5.39 29.12 -18.35
CA ASN A 549 -6.71 29.69 -18.13
C ASN A 549 -6.73 30.74 -17.01
N PHE A 550 -5.80 30.66 -16.06
CA PHE A 550 -5.60 31.69 -15.04
C PHE A 550 -4.99 32.97 -15.63
N PHE A 551 -4.06 32.81 -16.57
CA PHE A 551 -3.43 33.95 -17.24
C PHE A 551 -4.34 34.57 -18.32
N SER A 552 -5.18 33.79 -19.01
CA SER A 552 -6.14 34.31 -19.99
C SER A 552 -7.29 35.08 -19.32
N LYS A 553 -7.76 34.66 -18.14
CA LYS A 553 -8.78 35.40 -17.38
C LYS A 553 -8.25 36.77 -16.90
N ARG A 554 -6.99 36.87 -16.48
CA ARG A 554 -6.38 38.17 -16.11
C ARG A 554 -6.25 39.11 -17.30
N LYS A 555 -5.97 38.60 -18.51
CA LYS A 555 -5.88 39.42 -19.73
C LYS A 555 -7.25 40.01 -20.11
N SER A 556 -8.33 39.21 -20.02
CA SER A 556 -9.68 39.69 -20.34
C SER A 556 -10.25 40.70 -19.34
N GLU A 557 -9.88 40.61 -18.06
CA GLU A 557 -10.29 41.61 -17.06
C GLU A 557 -9.49 42.92 -17.16
N HIS A 558 -8.25 42.86 -17.65
CA HIS A 558 -7.46 44.05 -17.90
C HIS A 558 -7.94 44.78 -19.16
N ASP A 559 -8.27 44.05 -20.21
CA ASP A 559 -8.79 44.64 -21.48
C ASP A 559 -10.22 45.18 -21.32
N ALA A 560 -11.05 44.56 -20.46
CA ALA A 560 -12.40 45.07 -20.16
C ALA A 560 -12.37 46.35 -19.27
N LYS A 561 -11.35 46.56 -18.43
CA LYS A 561 -11.17 47.79 -17.65
C LYS A 561 -10.59 48.96 -18.47
N VAL A 562 -9.89 48.68 -19.54
CA VAL A 562 -9.31 49.70 -20.44
C VAL A 562 -10.34 50.29 -21.41
N ALA A 563 -11.44 49.55 -21.73
CA ALA A 563 -12.45 49.98 -22.69
C ALA A 563 -13.51 50.98 -22.14
N LEU A 564 -13.48 51.34 -20.89
CA LEU A 564 -14.53 52.17 -20.22
C LEU A 564 -13.99 53.41 -19.50
N LYS A 565 -13.04 54.17 -20.05
CA LYS A 565 -12.81 55.58 -19.61
C LYS A 565 -12.03 56.41 -20.63
N LEU A 566 -12.74 57.27 -21.32
CA LEU A 566 -12.29 58.58 -21.72
C LEU A 566 -13.52 59.50 -21.69
N PRO A 567 -13.47 60.70 -21.04
CA PRO A 567 -13.01 61.86 -21.77
C PRO A 567 -12.03 62.77 -20.97
N ARG A 568 -11.29 63.52 -21.76
CA ARG A 568 -10.29 64.52 -21.43
C ARG A 568 -10.74 65.62 -20.45
N THR A 569 -9.79 66.08 -19.58
CA THR A 569 -9.37 67.52 -19.56
C THR A 569 -8.19 67.74 -18.56
N GLN A 570 -7.16 68.33 -19.14
CA GLN A 570 -6.20 69.34 -18.62
C GLN A 570 -5.52 69.22 -17.26
N SER A 571 -4.20 69.23 -17.34
CA SER A 571 -3.15 69.42 -16.30
C SER A 571 -3.05 70.92 -15.84
N PRO A 572 -2.08 71.34 -15.01
CA PRO A 572 -1.27 70.79 -13.93
C PRO A 572 -1.22 71.77 -12.70
N PRO A 573 -0.23 71.90 -11.83
CA PRO A 573 0.93 71.10 -11.44
C PRO A 573 1.19 71.03 -9.90
N HIS A 574 2.34 70.38 -9.54
CA HIS A 574 3.11 70.45 -8.27
C HIS A 574 2.55 69.83 -6.99
N ASP A 575 3.21 69.09 -6.20
CA ASP A 575 4.50 69.02 -5.59
C ASP A 575 4.67 67.72 -4.80
N LEU A 576 5.85 67.18 -4.83
CA LEU A 576 6.62 66.46 -3.80
C LEU A 576 5.91 66.07 -2.48
N VAL A 577 5.88 64.81 -2.14
CA VAL A 577 6.41 64.29 -0.87
C VAL A 577 6.75 62.81 -1.02
N THR A 578 7.98 62.50 -0.82
CA THR A 578 8.74 61.36 -0.39
C THR A 578 7.97 60.13 0.14
N ASP A 579 8.42 59.00 -0.43
CA ASP A 579 8.61 57.64 0.04
C ASP A 579 8.54 57.43 1.58
N PRO A 580 7.96 56.35 2.02
CA PRO A 580 8.79 55.44 2.79
C PRO A 580 8.73 54.00 2.29
N THR A 581 9.90 53.53 1.89
CA THR A 581 10.31 52.13 1.82
C THR A 581 9.74 51.31 3.00
N SER A 582 8.72 50.50 2.76
CA SER A 582 8.48 49.32 3.59
C SER A 582 9.47 48.25 3.14
N GLN A 583 10.60 48.15 3.83
CA GLN A 583 11.49 47.01 3.75
C GLN A 583 10.75 45.82 4.28
N THR A 584 10.21 44.99 3.40
CA THR A 584 9.70 43.66 3.77
C THR A 584 10.92 42.87 4.24
N GLU A 585 11.02 42.56 5.51
CA GLU A 585 12.06 41.68 6.03
C GLU A 585 11.97 40.33 5.32
N MET A 586 13.11 39.82 4.87
CA MET A 586 13.23 38.56 4.14
C MET A 586 13.99 37.55 5.00
N ALA A 587 13.39 36.41 5.32
CA ALA A 587 14.12 35.28 5.88
C ALA A 587 14.95 34.62 4.77
N GLN A 588 16.25 34.44 5.03
CA GLN A 588 17.18 33.90 4.05
C GLN A 588 17.86 32.63 4.57
N TRP A 589 18.01 31.66 3.68
CA TRP A 589 18.81 30.47 3.90
C TRP A 589 19.78 30.28 2.75
N THR A 590 21.04 29.99 3.08
CA THR A 590 22.10 29.79 2.08
C THR A 590 22.50 28.32 2.06
N CYS A 591 22.44 27.69 0.90
CA CYS A 591 22.88 26.32 0.71
C CYS A 591 24.38 26.18 0.84
N LEU A 592 24.85 25.34 1.75
CA LEU A 592 26.26 25.09 1.98
C LEU A 592 26.98 24.37 0.82
N LYS A 593 26.21 23.74 -0.08
CA LYS A 593 26.74 22.95 -1.20
C LYS A 593 26.97 23.79 -2.48
N CYS A 594 26.09 24.74 -2.76
CA CYS A 594 26.15 25.54 -4.00
C CYS A 594 26.07 27.03 -3.77
N SER A 595 26.03 27.49 -2.52
CA SER A 595 25.92 28.92 -2.13
C SER A 595 24.65 29.63 -2.66
N HIS A 596 23.66 28.87 -3.13
CA HIS A 596 22.36 29.44 -3.54
C HIS A 596 21.61 30.00 -2.34
N VAL A 597 21.08 31.20 -2.46
CA VAL A 597 20.33 31.89 -1.40
C VAL A 597 18.84 31.78 -1.70
N LEU A 598 18.10 31.10 -0.81
CA LEU A 598 16.64 31.09 -0.81
C LEU A 598 16.13 32.22 0.09
N SER A 599 15.22 33.06 -0.41
CA SER A 599 14.65 34.18 0.32
C SER A 599 13.13 34.09 0.34
N VAL A 600 12.54 34.17 1.53
CA VAL A 600 11.09 34.13 1.74
C VAL A 600 10.66 35.38 2.50
N PRO A 601 9.63 36.14 2.03
CA PRO A 601 9.17 37.32 2.74
C PRO A 601 8.56 36.94 4.09
N ILE A 602 8.90 37.70 5.12
CA ILE A 602 8.31 37.62 6.45
C ILE A 602 7.06 38.50 6.44
N PHE A 603 5.89 37.90 6.60
CA PHE A 603 4.64 38.63 6.78
C PHE A 603 4.37 38.76 8.26
N GLU A 604 4.37 39.99 8.78
CA GLU A 604 3.84 40.30 10.10
C GLU A 604 2.31 40.20 10.07
N ASP A 605 1.78 39.62 11.11
CA ASP A 605 0.41 39.25 11.46
C ASP A 605 -0.73 39.93 10.69
N VAL A 606 -1.54 39.12 10.00
CA VAL A 606 -2.91 39.49 9.60
C VAL A 606 -3.89 38.74 10.50
N GLU A 607 -4.84 39.47 11.07
CA GLU A 607 -5.86 39.02 12.03
C GLU A 607 -6.61 37.71 11.68
N PRO A 608 -7.15 36.96 12.67
CA PRO A 608 -7.53 35.57 12.58
C PRO A 608 -8.94 35.34 12.06
N HIS A 609 -9.10 35.21 10.75
CA HIS A 609 -10.30 34.62 10.16
C HIS A 609 -9.99 33.84 8.87
N ALA A 610 -9.15 32.81 8.98
CA ALA A 610 -9.10 31.65 8.03
C ALA A 610 -8.03 30.67 8.52
N THR A 611 -8.29 29.38 8.35
CA THR A 611 -7.37 28.25 8.47
C THR A 611 -5.89 28.62 8.32
N GLU A 612 -5.10 28.38 9.35
CA GLU A 612 -3.70 28.77 9.53
C GLU A 612 -2.90 28.80 8.22
N PRO A 613 -2.35 29.97 7.84
CA PRO A 613 -1.34 30.01 6.79
C PRO A 613 -0.06 29.33 7.31
N PRO A 614 0.67 28.58 6.46
CA PRO A 614 1.93 28.00 6.87
C PRO A 614 2.88 29.13 7.31
N SER A 615 3.42 29.03 8.53
CA SER A 615 4.40 29.99 9.02
C SER A 615 5.53 30.14 8.03
N TYR A 616 6.15 31.34 7.90
CA TYR A 616 7.29 31.59 7.01
C TYR A 616 8.42 30.55 7.22
N LEU A 617 8.58 30.05 8.45
CA LEU A 617 9.50 28.98 8.80
C LEU A 617 9.15 27.67 8.06
N GLY A 618 7.88 27.30 7.98
CA GLY A 618 7.42 26.12 7.28
C GLY A 618 7.57 26.22 5.75
N ILE A 619 7.47 27.44 5.19
CA ILE A 619 7.69 27.69 3.77
C ILE A 619 9.19 27.62 3.46
N LEU A 620 10.04 28.24 4.29
CA LEU A 620 11.50 28.21 4.15
C LEU A 620 12.04 26.78 4.31
N GLN A 621 11.54 26.04 5.30
CA GLN A 621 11.94 24.66 5.52
C GLN A 621 11.60 23.76 4.32
N ARG A 622 10.42 23.88 3.73
CA ARG A 622 10.05 23.13 2.50
C ARG A 622 10.93 23.50 1.32
N ALA A 623 11.21 24.78 1.13
CA ALA A 623 12.09 25.23 0.06
C ALA A 623 13.53 24.71 0.23
N CYS A 624 14.03 24.61 1.46
CA CYS A 624 15.33 24.02 1.77
C CYS A 624 15.35 22.51 1.48
N GLU A 625 14.30 21.77 1.88
CA GLU A 625 14.15 20.33 1.60
C GLU A 625 14.08 20.04 0.10
N GLU A 626 13.35 20.85 -0.67
CA GLU A 626 13.28 20.73 -2.14
C GLU A 626 14.63 21.01 -2.80
N HIS A 627 15.37 22.00 -2.31
CA HIS A 627 16.70 22.34 -2.81
C HIS A 627 17.73 21.25 -2.47
N GLU A 628 17.65 20.62 -1.29
CA GLU A 628 18.49 19.47 -0.95
C GLU A 628 18.17 18.24 -1.80
N HIS A 629 16.89 18.01 -2.11
CA HIS A 629 16.47 16.97 -3.05
C HIS A 629 17.02 17.22 -4.46
N TRP A 630 17.07 18.47 -4.91
CA TRP A 630 17.70 18.83 -6.18
C TRP A 630 19.19 18.47 -6.21
N HIS A 631 19.94 18.74 -5.14
CA HIS A 631 21.36 18.32 -5.03
C HIS A 631 21.53 16.80 -5.04
N MET A 632 20.61 16.07 -4.41
CA MET A 632 20.64 14.60 -4.46
C MET A 632 20.35 14.07 -5.87
N ALA A 633 19.42 14.68 -6.59
CA ALA A 633 19.11 14.33 -7.96
C ALA A 633 20.29 14.62 -8.91
N LEU A 634 20.97 15.77 -8.73
CA LEU A 634 22.13 16.15 -9.51
C LEU A 634 23.31 15.18 -9.28
N ALA A 635 23.59 14.84 -8.02
CA ALA A 635 24.63 13.88 -7.65
C ALA A 635 24.31 12.44 -8.10
N LEU A 636 23.03 12.12 -8.31
CA LEU A 636 22.60 10.85 -8.90
C LEU A 636 22.81 10.85 -10.42
N ALA A 637 22.53 11.97 -11.08
CA ALA A 637 22.74 12.14 -12.52
C ALA A 637 24.23 12.06 -12.89
N GLU A 638 25.10 12.72 -12.11
CA GLU A 638 26.57 12.66 -12.29
C GLU A 638 27.19 11.28 -12.04
N ARG A 639 26.48 10.38 -11.35
CA ARG A 639 26.89 8.98 -11.15
C ARG A 639 26.36 8.02 -12.21
N LEU A 640 25.50 8.52 -13.09
CA LEU A 640 24.86 7.74 -14.17
C LEU A 640 25.42 8.10 -15.55
N GLU A 641 26.24 9.17 -15.66
CA GLU A 641 27.17 9.46 -16.75
C GLU A 641 28.53 8.77 -16.52
#